data_a9a8a966278afba8eea76082406695e2
#
_entry.id   a9a8a966278afba8eea76082406695e2
#
_cell.length_a   1.000
_cell.length_b   1.000
_cell.length_c   1.000
_cell.angle_alpha   90.00
_cell.angle_beta   90.00
_cell.angle_gamma   90.00
#
_symmetry.space_group_name_H-M   'P 1'
#
loop_
_entity.id
_entity.type
_entity.pdbx_description
1 polymer ?
#
loop_
_entity_poly.entity_id
_entity_poly.type
_entity_poly.pdbx_seq_one_letter_code
_entity_poly.pdbx_strand_id
1 'polypeptide(L)'
;MRGVFIVAKVAISRASYSFDALYSYSVPEELAQKVKSGVRVLVPFGRGNRKAVGFVARTYTEAEYNDKLKPVISVVDGESLVTEEMMRIIMWLKENTFCTYYDAYKSVVPTGFSYTFSQHYSLVNTYIDEDTLNEDEKNVVDFLRCAKSQREIDSFLDVDNDARKKKTVDSLVDKGYVEISDALKRKVGDENVSMVRLSDEYVSGEIQTTLTPKQTLVVKLLEEGGCASVKEVCYMTNCTSSILKRLADKKVIVQYKYEVMRDAIGELGERLDPDDIILNDEQSAAYEGIMGLIKAEKPAGALLYGVTGSGKTSVFIKLIKSVMDMGKTAVMLVPEISLTPQMLGKFKSLFGDKIAVMHSSLSLGQRTDEFKRVMRGEARIVIGTRSAIFAPVTNVGIIIMDEEGEPSYKSDSTPRYHARDVAIQRCGYNNCVLLMASATPSLESFYYAQKGRYHLFELKNRYSKSPLPAVEIVDMQEEAAEGNDSLLSRVMCDKLTEVLAKKEQAILLLNRRGYTTYITCMDCRQPVACPNCNIPLTYHKKNDRYMCHYCGYTMDNIEHCPQCGSQRLKSSGVGTQRVEDELERLFPQARLLRMDADTTSSRYSYEENFKAFEKGEYDIMLGTQMIAKGLNFPNVTMVGVISLDKALFTGDFRSYERTFSLLTQVAGRSGRGDKPGVAYIQTFVPDHYVLNLAAEQNYDEFYKEEIALRKSLTYPPFCDICVIGFSAPLESKVIGASRWVTQLIKEYISQHKVNFPLRALGPAPCTFEMINNRYRYRLILKTRNTADFREMIKHVLGEFYKNKDYQTVRIYADINGDIGL
;
A
#
# COMPACT_ATOMS: atom_id res chain seq x y z
N MET A 1 16.47 48.09 15.90
CA MET A 1 15.44 47.33 15.15
C MET A 1 15.04 46.15 15.99
N ARG A 2 13.78 46.05 16.42
CA ARG A 2 13.31 44.87 17.13
C ARG A 2 13.31 43.76 16.08
N GLY A 3 14.28 42.85 16.17
CA GLY A 3 14.38 41.72 15.26
C GLY A 3 13.18 40.78 15.41
N VAL A 4 12.54 40.45 14.32
CA VAL A 4 11.52 39.39 14.30
C VAL A 4 12.23 38.06 14.19
N PHE A 5 12.11 37.20 15.21
CA PHE A 5 12.77 35.92 15.28
C PHE A 5 11.82 34.81 14.77
N ILE A 6 12.31 33.96 13.88
CA ILE A 6 11.55 32.84 13.35
C ILE A 6 11.81 31.63 14.22
N VAL A 7 10.74 30.98 14.64
CA VAL A 7 10.77 29.70 15.36
C VAL A 7 10.09 28.63 14.52
N ALA A 8 10.75 27.48 14.38
CA ALA A 8 10.23 26.31 13.68
C ALA A 8 9.74 25.24 14.67
N LYS A 9 8.53 24.73 14.48
CA LYS A 9 8.03 23.52 15.14
C LYS A 9 8.39 22.31 14.30
N VAL A 10 9.26 21.44 14.84
CA VAL A 10 9.88 20.33 14.11
C VAL A 10 9.50 19.00 14.73
N ALA A 11 9.04 18.06 13.92
CA ALA A 11 8.84 16.66 14.28
C ALA A 11 10.11 15.86 13.96
N ILE A 12 10.62 15.09 14.93
CA ILE A 12 11.92 14.44 14.87
C ILE A 12 11.80 12.97 14.42
N SER A 13 12.65 12.54 13.49
CA SER A 13 12.63 11.19 12.92
C SER A 13 12.93 10.07 13.92
N ARG A 14 13.61 10.37 15.01
CA ARG A 14 14.03 9.39 16.03
C ARG A 14 13.24 9.48 17.33
N ALA A 15 12.17 10.30 17.37
CA ALA A 15 11.33 10.38 18.54
C ALA A 15 10.52 9.06 18.69
N SER A 16 10.63 8.43 19.87
CA SER A 16 9.73 7.33 20.22
C SER A 16 8.33 7.88 20.51
N TYR A 17 7.31 7.02 20.49
CA TYR A 17 5.93 7.44 20.70
C TYR A 17 5.71 8.28 21.97
N SER A 18 6.38 7.94 23.08
CA SER A 18 6.29 8.65 24.35
C SER A 18 6.93 10.06 24.35
N PHE A 19 7.82 10.34 23.41
CA PHE A 19 8.50 11.61 23.23
C PHE A 19 8.13 12.29 21.91
N ASP A 20 7.07 11.83 21.26
CA ASP A 20 6.62 12.36 19.98
C ASP A 20 5.87 13.68 20.16
N ALA A 21 6.58 14.77 19.96
CA ALA A 21 6.08 16.15 20.07
C ALA A 21 6.69 17.02 18.96
N LEU A 22 6.06 18.16 18.73
CA LEU A 22 6.61 19.21 17.88
C LEU A 22 7.56 20.09 18.72
N TYR A 23 8.85 19.88 18.54
CA TYR A 23 9.89 20.62 19.25
C TYR A 23 10.15 21.99 18.62
N SER A 24 10.42 23.00 19.46
CA SER A 24 10.71 24.37 18.99
C SER A 24 12.20 24.53 18.76
N TYR A 25 12.56 25.12 17.63
CA TYR A 25 13.93 25.46 17.26
C TYR A 25 13.98 26.89 16.75
N SER A 26 15.04 27.66 17.11
CA SER A 26 15.30 28.93 16.48
C SER A 26 15.80 28.74 15.04
N VAL A 27 15.39 29.62 14.15
CA VAL A 27 15.82 29.60 12.76
C VAL A 27 16.86 30.68 12.55
N PRO A 28 18.11 30.33 12.21
CA PRO A 28 19.15 31.32 11.85
C PRO A 28 18.69 32.19 10.67
N GLU A 29 19.12 33.47 10.67
CA GLU A 29 18.71 34.45 9.66
C GLU A 29 19.04 34.00 8.23
N GLU A 30 20.17 33.32 8.05
CA GLU A 30 20.63 32.72 6.77
C GLU A 30 19.69 31.63 6.23
N LEU A 31 18.96 30.95 7.12
CA LEU A 31 18.03 29.89 6.79
C LEU A 31 16.57 30.33 6.75
N ALA A 32 16.28 31.58 7.13
CA ALA A 32 14.94 32.12 7.30
C ALA A 32 14.03 31.94 6.07
N GLN A 33 14.57 32.15 4.87
CA GLN A 33 13.83 32.00 3.61
C GLN A 33 13.63 30.54 3.18
N LYS A 34 14.48 29.62 3.66
CA LYS A 34 14.49 28.21 3.26
C LYS A 34 13.69 27.32 4.22
N VAL A 35 13.60 27.72 5.50
CA VAL A 35 12.86 26.94 6.52
C VAL A 35 11.37 27.24 6.43
N LYS A 36 10.64 26.38 5.72
CA LYS A 36 9.18 26.49 5.51
C LYS A 36 8.49 25.19 5.94
N SER A 37 7.17 25.26 6.15
CA SER A 37 6.36 24.06 6.43
C SER A 37 6.58 22.99 5.37
N GLY A 38 6.77 21.73 5.79
CA GLY A 38 7.00 20.59 4.94
C GLY A 38 8.46 20.32 4.58
N VAL A 39 9.37 21.27 4.79
CA VAL A 39 10.80 21.11 4.53
C VAL A 39 11.45 20.28 5.64
N ARG A 40 12.40 19.41 5.28
CA ARG A 40 13.20 18.69 6.25
C ARG A 40 14.42 19.50 6.66
N VAL A 41 14.72 19.41 7.95
CA VAL A 41 15.83 20.15 8.59
C VAL A 41 16.68 19.20 9.42
N LEU A 42 17.94 19.53 9.56
CA LEU A 42 18.86 18.91 10.50
C LEU A 42 18.87 19.71 11.77
N VAL A 43 18.63 19.05 12.90
CA VAL A 43 18.53 19.71 14.23
C VAL A 43 19.25 18.91 15.31
N PRO A 44 19.73 19.56 16.38
CA PRO A 44 20.29 18.88 17.54
C PRO A 44 19.16 18.33 18.43
N PHE A 45 19.18 17.04 18.77
CA PHE A 45 18.13 16.40 19.56
C PHE A 45 18.70 15.61 20.75
N GLY A 46 17.92 15.59 21.85
CA GLY A 46 18.26 14.89 23.09
C GLY A 46 19.31 15.61 23.94
N ARG A 47 19.73 14.95 25.07
CA ARG A 47 20.71 15.50 26.02
C ARG A 47 22.12 15.63 25.43
N GLY A 48 22.46 14.74 24.49
CA GLY A 48 23.78 14.73 23.82
C GLY A 48 23.84 15.51 22.51
N ASN A 49 22.85 16.36 22.19
CA ASN A 49 22.78 17.16 20.97
C ASN A 49 23.04 16.40 19.68
N ARG A 50 22.67 15.11 19.63
CA ARG A 50 22.88 14.29 18.43
C ARG A 50 22.09 14.88 17.26
N LYS A 51 22.74 14.97 16.09
CA LYS A 51 22.10 15.44 14.88
C LYS A 51 20.97 14.49 14.47
N ALA A 52 19.79 15.04 14.22
CA ALA A 52 18.61 14.30 13.77
C ALA A 52 17.90 15.06 12.65
N VAL A 53 17.39 14.30 11.67
CA VAL A 53 16.50 14.86 10.66
C VAL A 53 15.11 14.99 11.25
N GLY A 54 14.48 16.12 11.03
CA GLY A 54 13.07 16.33 11.32
C GLY A 54 12.41 17.06 10.17
N PHE A 55 11.09 17.10 10.15
CA PHE A 55 10.35 17.97 9.22
C PHE A 55 9.71 19.14 9.96
N VAL A 56 9.66 20.28 9.31
CA VAL A 56 9.04 21.50 9.84
C VAL A 56 7.53 21.39 9.67
N ALA A 57 6.82 21.31 10.77
CA ALA A 57 5.36 21.26 10.75
C ALA A 57 4.76 22.65 10.52
N ARG A 58 5.32 23.67 11.17
CA ARG A 58 4.94 25.09 11.01
C ARG A 58 6.05 26.00 11.49
N THR A 59 6.05 27.22 10.99
CA THR A 59 6.89 28.33 11.47
C THR A 59 6.02 29.44 12.03
N TYR A 60 6.55 30.21 12.97
CA TYR A 60 5.91 31.42 13.50
C TYR A 60 6.98 32.41 13.95
N THR A 61 6.58 33.64 14.16
CA THR A 61 7.48 34.72 14.56
C THR A 61 7.28 35.06 16.03
N GLU A 62 8.40 35.27 16.75
CA GLU A 62 8.42 35.75 18.11
C GLU A 62 9.06 37.16 18.17
N ALA A 63 8.58 38.02 19.09
CA ALA A 63 9.07 39.38 19.25
C ALA A 63 10.39 39.44 20.04
N GLU A 64 10.67 38.42 20.84
CA GLU A 64 11.88 38.31 21.67
C GLU A 64 12.65 37.04 21.32
N TYR A 65 13.98 37.14 21.27
CA TYR A 65 14.85 35.98 21.08
C TYR A 65 14.87 35.12 22.34
N ASN A 66 14.69 33.80 22.14
CA ASN A 66 14.72 32.85 23.25
C ASN A 66 16.01 32.02 23.19
N ASP A 67 16.99 32.39 24.01
CA ASP A 67 18.30 31.71 24.10
C ASP A 67 18.24 30.23 24.50
N LYS A 68 17.09 29.77 25.03
CA LYS A 68 16.90 28.37 25.39
C LYS A 68 16.57 27.48 24.18
N LEU A 69 16.22 28.06 23.03
CA LEU A 69 15.93 27.32 21.82
C LEU A 69 17.22 26.96 21.11
N LYS A 70 17.35 25.65 20.78
CA LYS A 70 18.45 25.18 19.95
C LYS A 70 18.24 25.63 18.50
N PRO A 71 19.30 26.00 17.75
CA PRO A 71 19.17 26.42 16.37
C PRO A 71 18.97 25.24 15.41
N VAL A 72 18.30 25.49 14.29
CA VAL A 72 18.32 24.63 13.11
C VAL A 72 19.73 24.64 12.54
N ILE A 73 20.31 23.45 12.29
CA ILE A 73 21.70 23.34 11.79
C ILE A 73 21.75 23.62 10.28
N SER A 74 20.88 22.94 9.51
CA SER A 74 20.81 23.10 8.06
C SER A 74 19.47 22.64 7.51
N VAL A 75 19.18 23.06 6.28
CA VAL A 75 18.03 22.60 5.50
C VAL A 75 18.46 21.42 4.64
N VAL A 76 17.66 20.36 4.62
CA VAL A 76 17.95 19.11 3.90
C VAL A 76 17.40 19.13 2.47
N ASP A 77 16.20 19.69 2.30
CA ASP A 77 15.50 19.78 1.02
C ASP A 77 15.64 21.18 0.42
N GLY A 78 15.80 21.27 -0.93
CA GLY A 78 15.78 22.56 -1.60
C GLY A 78 14.39 23.22 -1.58
N GLU A 79 13.34 22.40 -1.63
CA GLU A 79 11.95 22.81 -1.63
C GLU A 79 11.11 21.86 -0.76
N SER A 80 9.90 22.31 -0.38
CA SER A 80 8.98 21.46 0.37
C SER A 80 8.52 20.27 -0.49
N LEU A 81 8.63 19.06 0.04
CA LEU A 81 8.09 17.83 -0.56
C LEU A 81 6.61 17.60 -0.20
N VAL A 82 6.02 18.48 0.58
CA VAL A 82 4.69 18.33 1.14
C VAL A 82 3.86 19.57 0.86
N THR A 83 2.70 19.40 0.23
CA THR A 83 1.73 20.48 0.05
C THR A 83 1.05 20.84 1.37
N GLU A 84 0.36 22.00 1.44
CA GLU A 84 -0.41 22.40 2.62
C GLU A 84 -1.50 21.37 2.95
N GLU A 85 -2.19 20.86 1.94
CA GLU A 85 -3.16 19.77 2.09
C GLU A 85 -2.52 18.55 2.75
N MET A 86 -1.38 18.08 2.23
CA MET A 86 -0.69 16.92 2.77
C MET A 86 -0.19 17.16 4.19
N MET A 87 0.19 18.37 4.55
CA MET A 87 0.53 18.71 5.94
C MET A 87 -0.69 18.54 6.87
N ARG A 88 -1.87 18.97 6.46
CA ARG A 88 -3.12 18.74 7.22
C ARG A 88 -3.42 17.25 7.37
N ILE A 89 -3.21 16.46 6.31
CA ILE A 89 -3.36 15.00 6.36
C ILE A 89 -2.36 14.35 7.33
N ILE A 90 -1.11 14.80 7.37
CA ILE A 90 -0.10 14.32 8.33
C ILE A 90 -0.58 14.55 9.77
N MET A 91 -1.09 15.75 10.07
CA MET A 91 -1.62 16.07 11.41
C MET A 91 -2.85 15.20 11.73
N TRP A 92 -3.76 15.03 10.77
CA TRP A 92 -4.93 14.18 10.93
C TRP A 92 -4.56 12.71 11.16
N LEU A 93 -3.58 12.17 10.41
CA LEU A 93 -3.08 10.81 10.62
C LEU A 93 -2.53 10.62 12.03
N LYS A 94 -1.71 11.55 12.51
CA LYS A 94 -1.20 11.53 13.88
C LYS A 94 -2.30 11.42 14.93
N GLU A 95 -3.39 12.15 14.73
CA GLU A 95 -4.51 12.18 15.69
C GLU A 95 -5.37 10.93 15.64
N ASN A 96 -5.55 10.32 14.46
CA ASN A 96 -6.54 9.28 14.23
C ASN A 96 -5.96 7.86 14.12
N THR A 97 -4.64 7.69 13.94
CA THR A 97 -4.02 6.37 13.71
C THR A 97 -2.96 5.98 14.74
N PHE A 98 -2.83 6.74 15.84
CA PHE A 98 -1.90 6.46 16.95
C PHE A 98 -0.44 6.25 16.50
N CYS A 99 -0.01 6.95 15.47
CA CYS A 99 1.36 6.94 14.97
C CYS A 99 2.17 8.14 15.50
N THR A 100 3.47 8.20 15.19
CA THR A 100 4.26 9.42 15.41
C THR A 100 4.04 10.42 14.27
N TYR A 101 4.38 11.70 14.50
CA TYR A 101 4.36 12.71 13.43
C TYR A 101 5.23 12.30 12.24
N TYR A 102 6.39 11.71 12.54
CA TYR A 102 7.32 11.30 11.50
C TYR A 102 6.87 10.05 10.73
N ASP A 103 6.14 9.13 11.38
CA ASP A 103 5.51 8.00 10.67
C ASP A 103 4.44 8.48 9.69
N ALA A 104 3.61 9.44 10.11
CA ALA A 104 2.64 10.08 9.24
C ALA A 104 3.31 10.77 8.04
N TYR A 105 4.40 11.51 8.27
CA TYR A 105 5.19 12.15 7.21
C TYR A 105 5.76 11.13 6.21
N LYS A 106 6.34 10.02 6.69
CA LYS A 106 6.89 8.95 5.83
C LYS A 106 5.84 8.28 4.93
N SER A 107 4.57 8.33 5.30
CA SER A 107 3.50 7.78 4.45
C SER A 107 3.19 8.66 3.26
N VAL A 108 3.43 9.97 3.40
CA VAL A 108 3.17 10.97 2.36
C VAL A 108 4.37 11.10 1.41
N VAL A 109 5.59 11.09 1.93
CA VAL A 109 6.80 11.29 1.14
C VAL A 109 7.44 9.94 0.77
N PRO A 110 7.69 9.65 -0.52
CA PRO A 110 8.30 8.41 -0.96
C PRO A 110 9.67 8.15 -0.30
N THR A 111 9.95 6.89 0.01
CA THR A 111 11.21 6.48 0.66
C THR A 111 12.46 6.77 -0.15
N GLY A 112 12.34 6.99 -1.47
CA GLY A 112 13.46 7.42 -2.33
C GLY A 112 14.03 8.80 -1.98
N PHE A 113 13.23 9.65 -1.34
CA PHE A 113 13.70 10.93 -0.78
C PHE A 113 14.38 10.80 0.58
N SER A 114 14.43 9.61 1.19
CA SER A 114 15.10 9.43 2.48
C SER A 114 16.61 9.68 2.35
N TYR A 115 17.18 10.23 3.41
CA TYR A 115 18.62 10.43 3.51
C TYR A 115 19.22 9.41 4.46
N THR A 116 20.43 8.96 4.12
CA THR A 116 21.32 8.23 5.00
C THR A 116 22.41 9.18 5.48
N PHE A 117 22.72 9.12 6.76
CA PHE A 117 23.89 9.79 7.28
C PHE A 117 25.11 8.95 6.88
N SER A 118 26.06 9.55 6.16
CA SER A 118 27.38 9.00 5.96
C SER A 118 28.38 9.96 6.59
N GLN A 119 29.34 9.42 7.29
CA GLN A 119 30.47 10.18 7.77
C GLN A 119 31.54 10.18 6.68
N HIS A 120 31.93 11.36 6.24
CA HIS A 120 33.03 11.53 5.32
C HIS A 120 34.29 11.84 6.13
N TYR A 121 35.30 11.02 5.94
CA TYR A 121 36.61 11.18 6.56
C TYR A 121 37.55 11.83 5.56
N SER A 122 38.15 12.95 5.94
CA SER A 122 39.11 13.66 5.12
C SER A 122 40.33 14.05 5.96
N LEU A 123 41.51 14.02 5.30
CA LEU A 123 42.71 14.54 5.94
C LEU A 123 42.61 16.05 6.03
N VAL A 124 42.96 16.62 7.18
CA VAL A 124 43.14 18.04 7.36
C VAL A 124 44.43 18.43 6.68
N ASN A 125 44.45 19.49 5.80
CA ASN A 125 45.63 20.00 5.08
C ASN A 125 46.68 20.63 6.02
N THR A 126 47.09 19.90 7.05
CA THR A 126 48.13 20.24 8.00
C THR A 126 49.27 19.23 7.90
N TYR A 127 50.45 19.63 8.29
CA TYR A 127 51.60 18.75 8.37
C TYR A 127 51.27 17.61 9.37
N ILE A 128 51.34 16.38 8.92
CA ILE A 128 51.12 15.19 9.74
C ILE A 128 52.47 14.71 10.23
N ASP A 129 52.68 14.74 11.53
CA ASP A 129 53.89 14.24 12.15
C ASP A 129 53.78 12.70 12.27
N GLU A 130 54.45 12.01 11.34
CA GLU A 130 54.42 10.56 11.19
C GLU A 130 55.08 9.83 12.38
N ASP A 131 55.90 10.48 13.18
CA ASP A 131 56.53 9.90 14.37
C ASP A 131 55.55 9.80 15.53
N THR A 132 54.44 10.52 15.51
CA THR A 132 53.36 10.44 16.51
C THR A 132 52.30 9.40 16.19
N LEU A 133 52.37 8.75 15.02
CA LEU A 133 51.40 7.76 14.57
C LEU A 133 51.85 6.32 14.86
N ASN A 134 50.93 5.51 15.34
CA ASN A 134 51.11 4.07 15.40
C ASN A 134 50.89 3.45 13.99
N GLU A 135 51.16 2.14 13.87
CA GLU A 135 51.14 1.42 12.59
C GLU A 135 49.73 1.40 11.96
N ASP A 136 48.68 1.24 12.76
CA ASP A 136 47.27 1.27 12.30
C ASP A 136 46.85 2.67 11.86
N GLU A 137 47.33 3.71 12.53
CA GLU A 137 47.05 5.11 12.19
C GLU A 137 47.77 5.50 10.90
N LYS A 138 49.04 5.07 10.67
CA LYS A 138 49.79 5.26 9.45
C LYS A 138 49.04 4.65 8.26
N ASN A 139 48.57 3.41 8.42
CA ASN A 139 47.80 2.72 7.38
C ASN A 139 46.53 3.47 6.98
N VAL A 140 45.80 4.04 7.95
CA VAL A 140 44.60 4.84 7.68
C VAL A 140 44.94 6.14 6.97
N VAL A 141 45.97 6.84 7.41
CA VAL A 141 46.42 8.10 6.79
C VAL A 141 46.88 7.88 5.36
N ASP A 142 47.70 6.87 5.09
CA ASP A 142 48.19 6.53 3.77
C ASP A 142 47.05 6.13 2.83
N PHE A 143 46.10 5.36 3.34
CA PHE A 143 44.93 5.03 2.56
C PHE A 143 44.10 6.29 2.21
N LEU A 144 43.84 7.18 3.17
CA LEU A 144 43.10 8.43 2.93
C LEU A 144 43.81 9.37 1.94
N ARG A 145 45.18 9.33 1.89
CA ARG A 145 45.99 10.07 0.87
C ARG A 145 45.77 9.53 -0.55
N CYS A 146 45.56 8.21 -0.70
CA CYS A 146 45.49 7.53 -1.97
C CYS A 146 44.08 7.28 -2.48
N ALA A 147 43.06 7.33 -1.63
CA ALA A 147 41.68 7.00 -1.97
C ALA A 147 41.10 7.97 -3.04
N LYS A 148 40.54 7.38 -4.11
CA LYS A 148 39.96 8.12 -5.24
C LYS A 148 38.47 8.41 -5.08
N SER A 149 37.81 7.75 -4.14
CA SER A 149 36.37 7.89 -3.92
C SER A 149 35.98 7.64 -2.47
N GLN A 150 34.91 8.30 -2.02
CA GLN A 150 34.33 8.07 -0.69
C GLN A 150 33.90 6.62 -0.47
N ARG A 151 33.45 5.93 -1.52
CA ARG A 151 33.05 4.52 -1.43
C ARG A 151 34.23 3.60 -1.08
N GLU A 152 35.44 3.91 -1.56
CA GLU A 152 36.65 3.19 -1.19
C GLU A 152 37.00 3.44 0.29
N ILE A 153 36.86 4.70 0.74
CA ILE A 153 37.09 5.09 2.14
C ILE A 153 36.10 4.37 3.06
N ASP A 154 34.80 4.40 2.77
CA ASP A 154 33.76 3.73 3.56
C ASP A 154 34.00 2.22 3.63
N SER A 155 34.39 1.59 2.52
CA SER A 155 34.69 0.16 2.45
C SER A 155 35.96 -0.22 3.21
N PHE A 156 36.99 0.62 3.21
CA PHE A 156 38.23 0.38 3.92
C PHE A 156 38.09 0.60 5.42
N LEU A 157 37.47 1.69 5.82
CA LEU A 157 37.33 2.06 7.23
C LEU A 157 36.36 1.14 7.97
N ASP A 158 35.22 0.79 7.34
CA ASP A 158 34.14 -0.06 7.91
C ASP A 158 33.88 0.18 9.42
N VAL A 159 33.83 1.47 9.78
CA VAL A 159 33.82 1.95 11.18
C VAL A 159 32.60 1.43 11.96
N ASP A 160 31.54 1.11 11.27
CA ASP A 160 30.31 0.60 11.89
C ASP A 160 30.44 -0.86 12.33
N ASN A 161 31.30 -1.66 11.69
CA ASN A 161 31.48 -3.08 11.96
C ASN A 161 32.82 -3.42 12.61
N ASP A 162 33.83 -2.53 12.50
CA ASP A 162 35.18 -2.75 13.05
C ASP A 162 35.52 -1.77 14.18
N ALA A 163 35.40 -2.26 15.42
CA ALA A 163 35.67 -1.46 16.62
C ALA A 163 37.15 -1.01 16.76
N ARG A 164 38.11 -1.69 16.11
CA ARG A 164 39.53 -1.30 16.12
C ARG A 164 39.73 -0.10 15.21
N LYS A 165 39.25 -0.19 13.97
CA LYS A 165 39.32 0.89 12.98
C LYS A 165 38.61 2.15 13.49
N LYS A 166 37.48 1.99 14.19
CA LYS A 166 36.78 3.10 14.83
C LYS A 166 37.67 3.81 15.85
N LYS A 167 38.35 3.08 16.75
CA LYS A 167 39.28 3.68 17.72
C LYS A 167 40.46 4.37 17.05
N THR A 168 40.99 3.78 15.96
CA THR A 168 42.08 4.39 15.19
C THR A 168 41.66 5.71 14.56
N VAL A 169 40.46 5.76 13.97
CA VAL A 169 39.92 6.99 13.39
C VAL A 169 39.63 8.02 14.46
N ASP A 170 39.01 7.65 15.58
CA ASP A 170 38.74 8.58 16.70
C ASP A 170 40.04 9.17 17.24
N SER A 171 41.13 8.38 17.34
CA SER A 171 42.45 8.86 17.75
C SER A 171 43.04 9.87 16.75
N LEU A 172 42.90 9.60 15.44
CA LEU A 172 43.37 10.54 14.39
C LEU A 172 42.57 11.85 14.37
N VAL A 173 41.28 11.80 14.74
CA VAL A 173 40.44 12.98 14.91
C VAL A 173 40.88 13.79 16.13
N ASP A 174 41.14 13.13 17.27
CA ASP A 174 41.61 13.79 18.48
C ASP A 174 42.99 14.45 18.28
N LYS A 175 43.84 13.85 17.44
CA LYS A 175 45.12 14.44 17.02
C LYS A 175 45.00 15.59 15.98
N GLY A 176 43.76 15.80 15.45
CA GLY A 176 43.48 16.84 14.45
C GLY A 176 43.98 16.54 13.06
N TYR A 177 44.35 15.28 12.74
CA TYR A 177 44.81 14.86 11.41
C TYR A 177 43.68 14.46 10.47
N VAL A 178 42.57 13.99 11.02
CA VAL A 178 41.37 13.60 10.28
C VAL A 178 40.19 14.47 10.74
N GLU A 179 39.48 15.01 9.76
CA GLU A 179 38.21 15.69 10.00
C GLU A 179 37.08 14.76 9.60
N ILE A 180 36.06 14.68 10.45
CA ILE A 180 34.81 13.96 10.17
C ILE A 180 33.77 14.99 9.74
N SER A 181 33.36 14.96 8.50
CA SER A 181 32.22 15.74 8.03
C SER A 181 31.00 14.84 7.84
N ASP A 182 29.86 15.25 8.40
CA ASP A 182 28.60 14.54 8.18
C ASP A 182 28.03 14.89 6.81
N ALA A 183 27.93 13.91 5.94
CA ALA A 183 27.27 14.05 4.65
C ALA A 183 25.89 13.39 4.69
N LEU A 184 24.90 14.11 4.22
CA LEU A 184 23.56 13.59 3.99
C LEU A 184 23.49 13.11 2.54
N LYS A 185 23.47 11.80 2.34
CA LYS A 185 23.33 11.21 1.02
C LYS A 185 21.89 10.77 0.80
N ARG A 186 21.27 11.27 -0.27
CA ARG A 186 19.93 10.85 -0.68
C ARG A 186 19.96 9.38 -1.09
N LYS A 187 18.96 8.61 -0.65
CA LYS A 187 18.89 7.16 -0.89
C LYS A 187 18.83 6.81 -2.38
N VAL A 188 18.14 7.63 -3.16
CA VAL A 188 18.07 7.52 -4.62
C VAL A 188 18.48 8.84 -5.25
N GLY A 189 19.51 8.81 -6.11
CA GLY A 189 19.90 9.94 -6.92
C GLY A 189 19.00 10.11 -8.16
N ASP A 190 18.97 11.32 -8.68
CA ASP A 190 18.28 11.62 -9.92
C ASP A 190 19.05 11.00 -11.08
N GLU A 191 18.35 10.46 -12.07
CA GLU A 191 18.97 9.96 -13.28
C GLU A 191 19.25 11.14 -14.19
N ASN A 192 20.53 11.34 -14.49
CA ASN A 192 20.98 12.48 -15.27
C ASN A 192 21.69 12.02 -16.54
N VAL A 193 21.29 12.60 -17.67
CA VAL A 193 21.99 12.46 -18.93
C VAL A 193 22.79 13.74 -19.18
N SER A 194 24.04 13.57 -19.52
CA SER A 194 24.89 14.71 -19.93
C SER A 194 24.47 15.17 -21.32
N MET A 195 23.96 16.38 -21.41
CA MET A 195 23.50 17.03 -22.65
C MET A 195 24.49 18.09 -23.07
N VAL A 196 24.48 18.40 -24.36
CA VAL A 196 25.32 19.40 -25.02
C VAL A 196 24.43 20.30 -25.88
N ARG A 197 24.66 21.60 -25.78
CA ARG A 197 24.08 22.61 -26.67
C ARG A 197 25.15 23.64 -27.08
N LEU A 198 24.91 24.39 -28.12
CA LEU A 198 25.75 25.54 -28.42
C LEU A 198 25.63 26.57 -27.29
N SER A 199 26.71 27.29 -27.00
CA SER A 199 26.69 28.40 -26.03
C SER A 199 25.99 29.61 -26.63
N ASP A 200 25.40 30.42 -25.79
CA ASP A 200 24.72 31.63 -26.23
C ASP A 200 25.73 32.66 -26.81
N GLU A 201 26.94 32.68 -26.25
CA GLU A 201 28.05 33.53 -26.73
C GLU A 201 28.60 33.10 -28.11
N TYR A 202 28.54 31.82 -28.43
CA TYR A 202 28.91 31.33 -29.77
C TYR A 202 27.82 31.62 -30.79
N VAL A 203 26.58 31.43 -30.45
CA VAL A 203 25.40 31.71 -31.30
C VAL A 203 25.26 33.21 -31.57
N SER A 204 25.54 34.08 -30.59
CA SER A 204 25.54 35.55 -30.77
C SER A 204 26.72 36.08 -31.61
N GLY A 205 27.72 35.23 -31.88
CA GLY A 205 28.93 35.61 -32.62
C GLY A 205 30.00 36.32 -31.77
N GLU A 206 29.84 36.40 -30.47
CA GLU A 206 30.83 36.97 -29.54
C GLU A 206 32.10 36.12 -29.47
N ILE A 207 31.96 34.80 -29.69
CA ILE A 207 33.10 33.87 -29.74
C ILE A 207 33.35 33.43 -31.17
N GLN A 208 34.50 33.83 -31.70
CA GLN A 208 35.02 33.35 -32.99
C GLN A 208 36.24 32.48 -32.72
N THR A 209 36.19 31.20 -33.09
CA THR A 209 37.28 30.24 -32.89
C THR A 209 37.45 29.33 -34.10
N THR A 210 38.69 28.95 -34.40
CA THR A 210 38.96 27.98 -35.45
C THR A 210 38.58 26.57 -34.97
N LEU A 211 37.69 25.93 -35.74
CA LEU A 211 37.23 24.58 -35.47
C LEU A 211 37.93 23.56 -36.38
N THR A 212 38.24 22.42 -35.80
CA THR A 212 38.69 21.26 -36.58
C THR A 212 37.53 20.62 -37.34
N PRO A 213 37.78 19.84 -38.42
CA PRO A 213 36.68 19.19 -39.16
C PRO A 213 35.70 18.39 -38.30
N LYS A 214 36.20 17.67 -37.28
CA LYS A 214 35.34 16.94 -36.32
C LYS A 214 34.57 17.86 -35.40
N GLN A 215 35.13 18.97 -34.96
CA GLN A 215 34.43 19.98 -34.16
C GLN A 215 33.34 20.68 -34.97
N THR A 216 33.58 20.95 -36.27
CA THR A 216 32.58 21.53 -37.18
C THR A 216 31.37 20.59 -37.36
N LEU A 217 31.59 19.27 -37.42
CA LEU A 217 30.50 18.30 -37.50
C LEU A 217 29.62 18.33 -36.23
N VAL A 218 30.23 18.45 -35.04
CA VAL A 218 29.49 18.59 -33.79
C VAL A 218 28.65 19.86 -33.76
N VAL A 219 29.24 20.99 -34.19
CA VAL A 219 28.54 22.28 -34.24
C VAL A 219 27.35 22.21 -35.20
N LYS A 220 27.53 21.68 -36.42
CA LYS A 220 26.43 21.51 -37.38
C LYS A 220 25.29 20.65 -36.83
N LEU A 221 25.64 19.52 -36.19
CA LEU A 221 24.61 18.67 -35.54
C LEU A 221 23.81 19.44 -34.51
N LEU A 222 24.45 20.28 -33.70
CA LEU A 222 23.80 21.07 -32.67
C LEU A 222 23.07 22.31 -33.23
N GLU A 223 23.51 22.85 -34.38
CA GLU A 223 22.75 23.90 -35.10
C GLU A 223 21.42 23.37 -35.65
N GLU A 224 21.41 22.12 -36.15
CA GLU A 224 20.21 21.48 -36.70
C GLU A 224 19.29 20.96 -35.60
N GLY A 225 19.84 20.38 -34.54
CA GLY A 225 19.07 19.69 -33.48
C GLY A 225 18.88 20.49 -32.19
N GLY A 226 19.51 21.65 -32.04
CA GLY A 226 19.45 22.51 -30.85
C GLY A 226 20.21 21.94 -29.63
N CYS A 227 19.96 20.71 -29.23
CA CYS A 227 20.70 20.00 -28.19
C CYS A 227 20.64 18.48 -28.40
N ALA A 228 21.65 17.77 -27.89
CA ALA A 228 21.71 16.31 -27.95
C ALA A 228 22.50 15.75 -26.75
N SER A 229 22.32 14.47 -26.43
CA SER A 229 23.15 13.84 -25.41
C SER A 229 24.58 13.65 -25.85
N VAL A 230 25.51 13.68 -24.88
CA VAL A 230 26.95 13.43 -25.17
C VAL A 230 27.12 12.11 -25.91
N LYS A 231 26.36 11.08 -25.62
CA LYS A 231 26.41 9.78 -26.29
C LYS A 231 25.96 9.86 -27.76
N GLU A 232 24.81 10.53 -27.99
CA GLU A 232 24.29 10.73 -29.37
C GLU A 232 25.24 11.54 -30.22
N VAL A 233 25.75 12.67 -29.68
CA VAL A 233 26.73 13.47 -30.40
C VAL A 233 27.99 12.65 -30.75
N CYS A 234 28.52 11.90 -29.81
CA CYS A 234 29.67 11.03 -30.05
C CYS A 234 29.36 9.94 -31.08
N TYR A 235 28.18 9.34 -31.04
CA TYR A 235 27.78 8.33 -32.00
C TYR A 235 27.58 8.90 -33.41
N MET A 236 26.82 9.98 -33.54
CA MET A 236 26.47 10.57 -34.84
C MET A 236 27.68 11.24 -35.55
N THR A 237 28.58 11.84 -34.77
CA THR A 237 29.75 12.52 -35.35
C THR A 237 31.04 11.70 -35.31
N ASN A 238 30.97 10.48 -34.80
CA ASN A 238 32.13 9.61 -34.55
C ASN A 238 33.28 10.35 -33.82
N CYS A 239 32.90 11.16 -32.83
CA CYS A 239 33.83 11.90 -32.00
C CYS A 239 33.95 11.28 -30.60
N THR A 240 34.96 11.66 -29.85
CA THR A 240 35.16 11.25 -28.46
C THR A 240 34.75 12.35 -27.49
N SER A 241 34.45 12.01 -26.26
CA SER A 241 34.11 12.98 -25.20
C SER A 241 35.19 14.04 -24.96
N SER A 242 36.46 13.73 -25.30
CA SER A 242 37.58 14.69 -25.24
C SER A 242 37.42 15.86 -26.23
N ILE A 243 36.79 15.62 -27.38
CA ILE A 243 36.51 16.68 -28.37
C ILE A 243 35.43 17.61 -27.83
N LEU A 244 34.40 17.07 -27.20
CA LEU A 244 33.36 17.86 -26.56
C LEU A 244 33.90 18.68 -25.38
N LYS A 245 34.82 18.12 -24.59
CA LYS A 245 35.47 18.86 -23.52
C LYS A 245 36.27 20.06 -24.08
N ARG A 246 37.03 19.86 -25.16
CA ARG A 246 37.75 20.94 -25.83
C ARG A 246 36.83 22.02 -26.42
N LEU A 247 35.67 21.65 -26.94
CA LEU A 247 34.64 22.60 -27.39
C LEU A 247 34.03 23.38 -26.25
N ALA A 248 33.86 22.74 -25.11
CA ALA A 248 33.40 23.39 -23.88
C ALA A 248 34.48 24.36 -23.33
N ASP A 249 35.76 23.95 -23.31
CA ASP A 249 36.88 24.78 -22.90
C ASP A 249 37.02 26.03 -23.82
N LYS A 250 36.67 25.89 -25.10
CA LYS A 250 36.61 27.01 -26.09
C LYS A 250 35.32 27.83 -25.97
N LYS A 251 34.41 27.49 -25.03
CA LYS A 251 33.06 28.08 -24.84
C LYS A 251 32.18 28.03 -26.09
N VAL A 252 32.42 27.09 -27.00
CA VAL A 252 31.56 26.87 -28.18
C VAL A 252 30.32 26.12 -27.81
N ILE A 253 30.43 25.20 -26.86
CA ILE A 253 29.30 24.41 -26.33
C ILE A 253 29.20 24.52 -24.82
N VAL A 254 28.01 24.30 -24.31
CA VAL A 254 27.74 24.14 -22.88
C VAL A 254 27.33 22.70 -22.63
N GLN A 255 28.01 22.04 -21.70
CA GLN A 255 27.62 20.74 -21.19
C GLN A 255 26.81 20.93 -19.91
N TYR A 256 25.63 20.31 -19.82
CA TYR A 256 24.78 20.37 -18.66
C TYR A 256 24.15 19.01 -18.36
N LYS A 257 23.75 18.80 -17.13
CA LYS A 257 23.01 17.58 -16.73
C LYS A 257 21.53 17.82 -16.92
N TYR A 258 20.90 16.93 -17.66
CA TYR A 258 19.46 16.92 -17.85
C TYR A 258 18.88 15.75 -17.07
N GLU A 259 17.91 16.02 -16.18
CA GLU A 259 17.23 15.00 -15.41
C GLU A 259 16.26 14.22 -16.31
N VAL A 260 16.43 12.91 -16.38
CA VAL A 260 15.54 12.03 -17.15
C VAL A 260 14.66 11.26 -16.19
N MET A 261 13.36 11.32 -16.40
CA MET A 261 12.39 10.56 -15.61
C MET A 261 12.31 9.12 -16.11
N ARG A 262 12.41 8.16 -15.18
CA ARG A 262 12.28 6.73 -15.47
C ARG A 262 10.85 6.39 -15.83
N ASP A 263 10.61 5.79 -16.98
CA ASP A 263 9.27 5.38 -17.41
C ASP A 263 8.76 4.27 -16.48
N ALA A 264 7.57 4.49 -15.93
CA ALA A 264 6.89 3.56 -15.02
C ALA A 264 5.90 2.61 -15.74
N ILE A 265 5.49 2.92 -16.98
CA ILE A 265 4.39 2.24 -17.68
C ILE A 265 4.88 1.49 -18.94
N GLY A 266 6.03 1.89 -19.53
CA GLY A 266 6.53 1.34 -20.79
C GLY A 266 5.95 2.02 -22.04
N GLU A 267 6.23 1.47 -23.23
CA GLU A 267 5.88 2.06 -24.52
C GLU A 267 4.37 2.25 -24.71
N LEU A 268 4.00 3.35 -25.38
CA LEU A 268 2.64 3.67 -25.74
C LEU A 268 2.11 2.68 -26.81
N GLY A 269 0.96 2.09 -26.55
CA GLY A 269 0.15 1.48 -27.60
C GLY A 269 -0.50 2.53 -28.50
N GLU A 270 -1.36 2.09 -29.38
CA GLU A 270 -2.16 2.97 -30.22
C GLU A 270 -2.93 4.01 -29.39
N ARG A 271 -2.91 5.27 -29.81
CA ARG A 271 -3.56 6.37 -29.09
C ARG A 271 -5.07 6.28 -29.27
N LEU A 272 -5.79 6.25 -28.16
CA LEU A 272 -7.24 6.21 -28.10
C LEU A 272 -7.79 7.57 -27.64
N ASP A 273 -9.00 7.92 -28.09
CA ASP A 273 -9.69 9.12 -27.62
C ASP A 273 -10.72 8.75 -26.53
N PRO A 274 -10.67 9.36 -25.33
CA PRO A 274 -11.72 9.19 -24.34
C PRO A 274 -13.13 9.56 -24.86
N ASP A 275 -13.24 10.41 -25.87
CA ASP A 275 -14.52 10.83 -26.43
C ASP A 275 -15.17 9.74 -27.29
N ASP A 276 -14.43 8.77 -27.80
CA ASP A 276 -14.96 7.61 -28.53
C ASP A 276 -15.73 6.61 -27.63
N ILE A 277 -15.60 6.73 -26.31
CA ILE A 277 -16.32 5.86 -25.39
C ILE A 277 -17.80 6.26 -25.34
N ILE A 278 -18.66 5.35 -25.79
CA ILE A 278 -20.10 5.50 -25.74
C ILE A 278 -20.65 4.90 -24.45
N LEU A 279 -21.35 5.72 -23.67
CA LEU A 279 -22.03 5.27 -22.46
C LEU A 279 -23.46 4.80 -22.83
N ASN A 280 -23.93 3.73 -22.16
CA ASN A 280 -25.33 3.35 -22.21
C ASN A 280 -26.19 4.24 -21.29
N ASP A 281 -27.51 4.06 -21.29
CA ASP A 281 -28.45 4.92 -20.56
C ASP A 281 -28.17 4.94 -19.04
N GLU A 282 -27.88 3.77 -18.42
CA GLU A 282 -27.56 3.68 -16.98
C GLU A 282 -26.22 4.38 -16.65
N GLN A 283 -25.22 4.17 -17.50
CA GLN A 283 -23.90 4.80 -17.35
C GLN A 283 -23.99 6.31 -17.57
N SER A 284 -24.79 6.77 -18.53
CA SER A 284 -25.03 8.19 -18.80
C SER A 284 -25.72 8.86 -17.62
N ALA A 285 -26.76 8.25 -17.07
CA ALA A 285 -27.47 8.77 -15.90
C ALA A 285 -26.52 8.84 -14.65
N ALA A 286 -25.69 7.83 -14.43
CA ALA A 286 -24.71 7.85 -13.36
C ALA A 286 -23.64 8.93 -13.59
N TYR A 287 -23.11 9.04 -14.81
CA TYR A 287 -22.15 10.07 -15.18
C TYR A 287 -22.71 11.48 -14.96
N GLU A 288 -23.92 11.78 -15.45
CA GLU A 288 -24.56 13.08 -15.30
C GLU A 288 -24.83 13.43 -13.84
N GLY A 289 -25.31 12.46 -13.05
CA GLY A 289 -25.53 12.63 -11.62
C GLY A 289 -24.25 12.95 -10.86
N ILE A 290 -23.16 12.20 -11.12
CA ILE A 290 -21.86 12.44 -10.49
C ILE A 290 -21.27 13.78 -10.96
N MET A 291 -21.40 14.13 -12.26
CA MET A 291 -20.96 15.43 -12.77
C MET A 291 -21.73 16.58 -12.13
N GLY A 292 -23.02 16.39 -11.81
CA GLY A 292 -23.80 17.36 -11.03
C GLY A 292 -23.17 17.64 -9.65
N LEU A 293 -22.72 16.58 -8.96
CA LEU A 293 -22.02 16.72 -7.68
C LEU A 293 -20.66 17.42 -7.81
N ILE A 294 -19.89 17.11 -8.87
CA ILE A 294 -18.60 17.75 -9.15
C ILE A 294 -18.76 19.25 -9.42
N LYS A 295 -19.75 19.60 -10.23
CA LYS A 295 -20.05 21.01 -10.57
C LYS A 295 -20.58 21.83 -9.39
N ALA A 296 -21.15 21.16 -8.37
CA ALA A 296 -21.61 21.83 -7.16
C ALA A 296 -20.47 22.36 -6.29
N GLU A 297 -19.23 21.94 -6.52
CA GLU A 297 -18.00 22.34 -5.81
C GLU A 297 -18.13 22.25 -4.29
N LYS A 298 -18.78 21.19 -3.82
CA LYS A 298 -18.95 20.85 -2.40
C LYS A 298 -18.43 19.44 -2.14
N PRO A 299 -17.89 19.18 -0.95
CA PRO A 299 -17.50 17.82 -0.57
C PRO A 299 -18.71 16.89 -0.67
N ALA A 300 -18.62 15.84 -1.46
CA ALA A 300 -19.68 14.84 -1.57
C ALA A 300 -19.08 13.42 -1.66
N GLY A 301 -19.81 12.45 -1.13
CA GLY A 301 -19.54 11.04 -1.33
C GLY A 301 -20.58 10.43 -2.28
N ALA A 302 -20.12 9.64 -3.24
CA ALA A 302 -20.95 8.89 -4.17
C ALA A 302 -20.57 7.41 -4.13
N LEU A 303 -21.55 6.53 -4.23
CA LEU A 303 -21.38 5.09 -4.36
C LEU A 303 -21.94 4.65 -5.71
N LEU A 304 -21.09 4.14 -6.59
CA LEU A 304 -21.47 3.52 -7.86
C LEU A 304 -21.54 2.00 -7.67
N TYR A 305 -22.74 1.51 -7.41
CA TYR A 305 -23.04 0.09 -7.33
C TYR A 305 -23.34 -0.45 -8.72
N GLY A 306 -22.54 -1.37 -9.23
CA GLY A 306 -22.75 -1.89 -10.57
C GLY A 306 -22.27 -3.32 -10.71
N VAL A 307 -23.12 -4.18 -11.27
CA VAL A 307 -22.81 -5.60 -11.47
C VAL A 307 -21.48 -5.82 -12.19
N THR A 308 -20.91 -7.01 -12.05
CA THR A 308 -19.66 -7.36 -12.74
C THR A 308 -19.85 -7.25 -14.25
N GLY A 309 -19.00 -6.46 -14.94
CA GLY A 309 -19.10 -6.19 -16.37
C GLY A 309 -20.09 -5.09 -16.77
N SER A 310 -20.60 -4.30 -15.82
CA SER A 310 -21.48 -3.15 -16.10
C SER A 310 -20.77 -1.95 -16.77
N GLY A 311 -19.45 -2.02 -16.93
CA GLY A 311 -18.67 -0.95 -17.57
C GLY A 311 -18.37 0.26 -16.69
N LYS A 312 -18.26 0.10 -15.37
CA LYS A 312 -17.85 1.16 -14.41
C LYS A 312 -16.62 1.95 -14.89
N THR A 313 -15.64 1.27 -15.47
CA THR A 313 -14.41 1.91 -15.98
C THR A 313 -14.69 2.95 -17.09
N SER A 314 -15.69 2.73 -17.93
CA SER A 314 -16.08 3.70 -18.97
C SER A 314 -16.61 4.99 -18.34
N VAL A 315 -17.39 4.88 -17.27
CA VAL A 315 -17.86 6.03 -16.48
C VAL A 315 -16.66 6.77 -15.86
N PHE A 316 -15.69 6.03 -15.28
CA PHE A 316 -14.49 6.65 -14.71
C PHE A 316 -13.68 7.44 -15.74
N ILE A 317 -13.45 6.87 -16.93
CA ILE A 317 -12.70 7.54 -17.99
C ILE A 317 -13.39 8.86 -18.41
N LYS A 318 -14.71 8.83 -18.61
CA LYS A 318 -15.48 10.03 -18.95
C LYS A 318 -15.44 11.09 -17.84
N LEU A 319 -15.57 10.69 -16.57
CA LEU A 319 -15.46 11.60 -15.41
C LEU A 319 -14.07 12.22 -15.31
N ILE A 320 -13.01 11.42 -15.45
CA ILE A 320 -11.62 11.90 -15.42
C ILE A 320 -11.40 12.92 -16.55
N LYS A 321 -11.85 12.62 -17.78
CA LYS A 321 -11.74 13.53 -18.93
C LYS A 321 -12.42 14.87 -18.61
N SER A 322 -13.67 14.84 -18.15
CA SER A 322 -14.46 16.05 -17.85
C SER A 322 -13.82 16.88 -16.73
N VAL A 323 -13.31 16.23 -15.68
CA VAL A 323 -12.60 16.90 -14.58
C VAL A 323 -11.33 17.58 -15.09
N MET A 324 -10.59 16.92 -15.99
CA MET A 324 -9.41 17.51 -16.61
C MET A 324 -9.72 18.71 -17.49
N ASP A 325 -10.83 18.66 -18.25
CA ASP A 325 -11.29 19.77 -19.08
C ASP A 325 -11.70 20.98 -18.24
N MET A 326 -12.19 20.75 -17.01
CA MET A 326 -12.44 21.80 -16.00
C MET A 326 -11.16 22.36 -15.37
N GLY A 327 -9.96 21.94 -15.79
CA GLY A 327 -8.69 22.38 -15.22
C GLY A 327 -8.34 21.73 -13.86
N LYS A 328 -9.11 20.75 -13.42
CA LYS A 328 -8.89 20.03 -12.14
C LYS A 328 -8.06 18.75 -12.36
N THR A 329 -7.69 18.09 -11.27
CA THR A 329 -6.91 16.85 -11.26
C THR A 329 -7.74 15.68 -10.73
N ALA A 330 -7.32 14.45 -11.05
CA ALA A 330 -8.02 13.24 -10.65
C ALA A 330 -7.06 12.26 -9.94
N VAL A 331 -7.57 11.58 -8.91
CA VAL A 331 -6.89 10.46 -8.24
C VAL A 331 -7.76 9.22 -8.38
N MET A 332 -7.20 8.13 -8.90
CA MET A 332 -7.87 6.85 -9.01
C MET A 332 -7.11 5.80 -8.22
N LEU A 333 -7.77 5.24 -7.22
CA LEU A 333 -7.26 4.15 -6.41
C LEU A 333 -7.83 2.84 -6.93
N VAL A 334 -6.94 1.86 -7.10
CA VAL A 334 -7.30 0.51 -7.50
C VAL A 334 -6.64 -0.49 -6.57
N PRO A 335 -7.22 -1.68 -6.34
CA PRO A 335 -6.55 -2.76 -5.63
C PRO A 335 -5.24 -3.16 -6.30
N GLU A 336 -4.25 -3.61 -5.51
CA GLU A 336 -2.94 -4.01 -6.05
C GLU A 336 -3.05 -5.05 -7.19
N ILE A 337 -4.00 -5.97 -7.06
CA ILE A 337 -4.25 -7.05 -8.01
C ILE A 337 -4.90 -6.54 -9.32
N SER A 338 -5.65 -5.45 -9.24
CA SER A 338 -6.35 -4.85 -10.41
C SER A 338 -5.46 -3.89 -11.20
N LEU A 339 -4.31 -3.49 -10.65
CA LEU A 339 -3.36 -2.60 -11.31
C LEU A 339 -2.50 -3.38 -12.30
N THR A 340 -3.12 -3.86 -13.37
CA THR A 340 -2.47 -4.64 -14.42
C THR A 340 -1.85 -3.76 -15.49
N PRO A 341 -0.83 -4.25 -16.22
CA PRO A 341 -0.26 -3.54 -17.38
C PRO A 341 -1.29 -3.21 -18.45
N GLN A 342 -2.28 -4.10 -18.68
CA GLN A 342 -3.39 -3.87 -19.61
C GLN A 342 -4.23 -2.65 -19.21
N MET A 343 -4.58 -2.55 -17.91
CA MET A 343 -5.29 -1.39 -17.38
C MET A 343 -4.47 -0.12 -17.53
N LEU A 344 -3.21 -0.14 -17.09
CA LEU A 344 -2.32 1.02 -17.18
C LEU A 344 -2.08 1.42 -18.65
N GLY A 345 -1.86 0.46 -19.55
CA GLY A 345 -1.71 0.69 -20.98
C GLY A 345 -2.94 1.37 -21.58
N LYS A 346 -4.14 0.90 -21.24
CA LYS A 346 -5.40 1.52 -21.68
C LYS A 346 -5.53 2.98 -21.24
N PHE A 347 -5.22 3.26 -19.96
CA PHE A 347 -5.26 4.66 -19.47
C PHE A 347 -4.18 5.51 -20.13
N LYS A 348 -2.96 4.97 -20.33
CA LYS A 348 -1.86 5.67 -21.01
C LYS A 348 -2.21 5.96 -22.49
N SER A 349 -2.87 5.03 -23.18
CA SER A 349 -3.36 5.26 -24.55
C SER A 349 -4.38 6.38 -24.63
N LEU A 350 -5.24 6.53 -23.58
CA LEU A 350 -6.29 7.56 -23.54
C LEU A 350 -5.79 8.93 -23.10
N PHE A 351 -4.85 9.01 -22.15
CA PHE A 351 -4.48 10.27 -21.50
C PHE A 351 -3.01 10.65 -21.70
N GLY A 352 -2.21 9.79 -22.31
CA GLY A 352 -0.78 10.03 -22.58
C GLY A 352 0.04 10.28 -21.32
N ASP A 353 0.95 11.23 -21.39
CA ASP A 353 1.89 11.55 -20.32
C ASP A 353 1.27 12.32 -19.14
N LYS A 354 -0.03 12.61 -19.21
CA LYS A 354 -0.75 13.26 -18.10
C LYS A 354 -1.00 12.33 -16.93
N ILE A 355 -0.65 11.05 -17.05
CA ILE A 355 -0.80 10.04 -16.00
C ILE A 355 0.50 9.88 -15.21
N ALA A 356 0.38 9.79 -13.90
CA ALA A 356 1.41 9.24 -13.00
C ALA A 356 0.91 7.97 -12.34
N VAL A 357 1.81 7.00 -12.14
CA VAL A 357 1.50 5.72 -11.51
C VAL A 357 2.20 5.58 -10.16
N MET A 358 1.44 5.20 -9.11
CA MET A 358 1.98 5.09 -7.75
C MET A 358 1.58 3.76 -7.09
N HIS A 359 2.53 2.81 -7.02
CA HIS A 359 2.32 1.52 -6.33
C HIS A 359 3.62 0.93 -5.77
N SER A 360 3.47 -0.11 -4.94
CA SER A 360 4.57 -0.75 -4.20
C SER A 360 5.60 -1.46 -5.09
N SER A 361 5.22 -1.94 -6.26
CA SER A 361 6.10 -2.68 -7.18
C SER A 361 7.03 -1.80 -8.03
N LEU A 362 6.81 -0.48 -8.08
CA LEU A 362 7.75 0.44 -8.73
C LEU A 362 9.08 0.47 -7.97
N SER A 363 10.17 0.60 -8.70
CA SER A 363 11.48 0.88 -8.10
C SER A 363 11.46 2.19 -7.31
N LEU A 364 12.38 2.35 -6.37
CA LEU A 364 12.48 3.59 -5.59
C LEU A 364 12.72 4.81 -6.48
N GLY A 365 13.47 4.64 -7.58
CA GLY A 365 13.71 5.70 -8.57
C GLY A 365 12.42 6.09 -9.27
N GLN A 366 11.72 5.13 -9.87
CA GLN A 366 10.45 5.39 -10.55
C GLN A 366 9.43 6.08 -9.64
N ARG A 367 9.28 5.62 -8.38
CA ARG A 367 8.38 6.29 -7.41
C ARG A 367 8.76 7.74 -7.14
N THR A 368 10.08 8.01 -7.07
CA THR A 368 10.58 9.37 -6.86
C THR A 368 10.30 10.24 -8.06
N ASP A 369 10.49 9.71 -9.25
CA ASP A 369 10.31 10.44 -10.50
C ASP A 369 8.82 10.71 -10.77
N GLU A 370 7.93 9.72 -10.57
CA GLU A 370 6.48 9.91 -10.65
C GLU A 370 5.97 10.95 -9.65
N PHE A 371 6.48 10.90 -8.41
CA PHE A 371 6.15 11.90 -7.39
C PHE A 371 6.56 13.32 -7.83
N LYS A 372 7.76 13.49 -8.42
CA LYS A 372 8.22 14.78 -8.96
C LYS A 372 7.36 15.26 -10.12
N ARG A 373 6.99 14.38 -11.06
CA ARG A 373 6.09 14.71 -12.18
C ARG A 373 4.75 15.27 -11.68
N VAL A 374 4.20 14.65 -10.63
CA VAL A 374 2.98 15.14 -9.99
C VAL A 374 3.21 16.49 -9.31
N MET A 375 4.30 16.64 -8.55
CA MET A 375 4.65 17.91 -7.87
C MET A 375 4.83 19.07 -8.85
N ARG A 376 5.41 18.80 -10.02
CA ARG A 376 5.64 19.79 -11.09
C ARG A 376 4.38 20.08 -11.92
N GLY A 377 3.28 19.34 -11.69
CA GLY A 377 2.02 19.49 -12.46
C GLY A 377 2.09 18.89 -13.87
N GLU A 378 3.14 18.16 -14.21
CA GLU A 378 3.30 17.45 -15.48
C GLU A 378 2.27 16.31 -15.60
N ALA A 379 2.02 15.60 -14.51
CA ALA A 379 0.97 14.59 -14.41
C ALA A 379 -0.23 15.14 -13.61
N ARG A 380 -1.41 15.03 -14.18
CA ARG A 380 -2.67 15.55 -13.60
C ARG A 380 -3.65 14.45 -13.21
N ILE A 381 -3.38 13.22 -13.60
CA ILE A 381 -4.12 12.02 -13.24
C ILE A 381 -3.15 11.12 -12.48
N VAL A 382 -3.51 10.71 -11.26
CA VAL A 382 -2.74 9.73 -10.51
C VAL A 382 -3.53 8.43 -10.43
N ILE A 383 -2.94 7.34 -10.88
CA ILE A 383 -3.51 6.00 -10.77
C ILE A 383 -2.59 5.17 -9.89
N GLY A 384 -3.15 4.48 -8.92
CA GLY A 384 -2.30 3.64 -8.08
C GLY A 384 -3.05 2.89 -6.99
N THR A 385 -2.27 2.22 -6.16
CA THR A 385 -2.80 1.48 -5.01
C THR A 385 -3.04 2.40 -3.82
N ARG A 386 -3.36 1.85 -2.66
CA ARG A 386 -3.63 2.58 -1.41
C ARG A 386 -2.76 3.81 -1.19
N SER A 387 -1.44 3.72 -1.45
CA SER A 387 -0.50 4.80 -1.21
C SER A 387 -0.65 6.00 -2.17
N ALA A 388 -1.27 5.82 -3.32
CA ALA A 388 -1.53 6.89 -4.28
C ALA A 388 -2.47 7.98 -3.71
N ILE A 389 -3.19 7.67 -2.64
CA ILE A 389 -4.01 8.67 -1.93
C ILE A 389 -3.17 9.84 -1.37
N PHE A 390 -1.86 9.67 -1.21
CA PHE A 390 -0.94 10.70 -0.74
C PHE A 390 -0.23 11.44 -1.88
N ALA A 391 -0.60 11.18 -3.13
CA ALA A 391 -0.04 11.92 -4.26
C ALA A 391 -0.24 13.44 -4.08
N PRO A 392 0.81 14.25 -4.30
CA PRO A 392 0.78 15.68 -4.05
C PRO A 392 0.11 16.48 -5.17
N VAL A 393 -0.95 15.94 -5.76
CA VAL A 393 -1.78 16.65 -6.74
C VAL A 393 -2.52 17.79 -6.06
N THR A 394 -2.62 18.90 -6.74
CA THR A 394 -3.38 20.10 -6.31
C THR A 394 -4.67 20.23 -7.12
N ASN A 395 -5.65 20.97 -6.59
CA ASN A 395 -6.93 21.23 -7.26
C ASN A 395 -7.66 19.94 -7.67
N VAL A 396 -7.82 19.03 -6.72
CA VAL A 396 -8.47 17.73 -6.96
C VAL A 396 -9.96 17.93 -7.23
N GLY A 397 -10.45 17.42 -8.36
CA GLY A 397 -11.88 17.46 -8.73
C GLY A 397 -12.62 16.17 -8.38
N ILE A 398 -11.93 15.03 -8.43
CA ILE A 398 -12.50 13.72 -8.10
C ILE A 398 -11.45 12.78 -7.52
N ILE A 399 -11.86 11.98 -6.54
CA ILE A 399 -11.12 10.81 -6.06
C ILE A 399 -11.98 9.59 -6.33
N ILE A 400 -11.48 8.64 -7.10
CA ILE A 400 -12.18 7.39 -7.46
C ILE A 400 -11.55 6.26 -6.67
N MET A 401 -12.36 5.42 -6.04
CA MET A 401 -11.94 4.17 -5.41
C MET A 401 -12.68 3.02 -6.07
N ASP A 402 -11.97 2.27 -6.91
CA ASP A 402 -12.51 1.07 -7.54
C ASP A 402 -12.41 -0.12 -6.58
N GLU A 403 -13.42 -1.01 -6.60
CA GLU A 403 -13.57 -2.13 -5.66
C GLU A 403 -13.36 -1.67 -4.20
N GLU A 404 -14.14 -0.68 -3.75
CA GLU A 404 -13.95 0.06 -2.49
C GLU A 404 -13.97 -0.81 -1.22
N GLY A 405 -14.62 -1.98 -1.27
CA GLY A 405 -14.68 -2.96 -0.19
C GLY A 405 -13.40 -3.80 -0.01
N GLU A 406 -12.36 -3.57 -0.84
CA GLU A 406 -11.14 -4.35 -0.78
C GLU A 406 -10.33 -4.10 0.50
N PRO A 407 -9.93 -5.19 1.21
CA PRO A 407 -9.14 -5.06 2.44
C PRO A 407 -7.79 -4.36 2.25
N SER A 408 -7.22 -4.38 1.02
CA SER A 408 -5.92 -3.76 0.72
C SER A 408 -5.90 -2.24 0.88
N TYR A 409 -7.05 -1.59 0.92
CA TYR A 409 -7.17 -0.15 1.23
C TYR A 409 -6.93 0.19 2.70
N LYS A 410 -6.93 -0.80 3.60
CA LYS A 410 -6.52 -0.66 4.99
C LYS A 410 -5.02 -0.94 5.14
N SER A 411 -4.30 -0.08 5.86
CA SER A 411 -2.88 -0.28 6.16
C SER A 411 -2.70 -1.20 7.36
N ASP A 412 -1.89 -2.25 7.20
CA ASP A 412 -1.51 -3.19 8.29
C ASP A 412 -0.32 -2.70 9.10
N SER A 413 0.40 -1.69 8.59
CA SER A 413 1.56 -1.08 9.24
C SER A 413 1.26 0.36 9.67
N THR A 414 2.05 0.87 10.60
CA THR A 414 1.92 2.26 11.09
C THR A 414 2.34 3.27 10.03
N PRO A 415 1.50 4.28 9.79
CA PRO A 415 0.17 4.55 10.34
C PRO A 415 -0.91 3.62 9.76
N ARG A 416 -1.80 3.13 10.63
CA ARG A 416 -2.86 2.17 10.29
C ARG A 416 -4.11 2.89 9.78
N TYR A 417 -4.00 3.58 8.66
CA TYR A 417 -5.10 4.31 8.03
C TYR A 417 -5.91 3.44 7.07
N HIS A 418 -7.12 3.87 6.76
CA HIS A 418 -7.89 3.40 5.61
C HIS A 418 -7.88 4.48 4.53
N ALA A 419 -7.64 4.11 3.26
CA ALA A 419 -7.54 5.09 2.17
C ALA A 419 -8.83 5.90 1.99
N ARG A 420 -10.01 5.31 2.22
CA ARG A 420 -11.31 5.98 2.19
C ARG A 420 -11.37 7.14 3.18
N ASP A 421 -10.87 6.95 4.41
CA ASP A 421 -10.90 7.99 5.44
C ASP A 421 -10.00 9.16 5.06
N VAL A 422 -8.82 8.88 4.50
CA VAL A 422 -7.94 9.91 3.94
C VAL A 422 -8.58 10.62 2.76
N ALA A 423 -9.25 9.87 1.86
CA ALA A 423 -9.97 10.43 0.72
C ALA A 423 -11.08 11.39 1.15
N ILE A 424 -11.84 11.04 2.20
CA ILE A 424 -12.86 11.93 2.78
C ILE A 424 -12.23 13.25 3.26
N GLN A 425 -11.08 13.21 3.93
CA GLN A 425 -10.37 14.41 4.38
C GLN A 425 -9.89 15.26 3.18
N ARG A 426 -9.35 14.61 2.15
CA ARG A 426 -8.92 15.28 0.92
C ARG A 426 -10.09 15.93 0.18
N CYS A 427 -11.23 15.24 0.09
CA CYS A 427 -12.43 15.79 -0.52
C CYS A 427 -12.97 17.01 0.27
N GLY A 428 -12.90 16.95 1.60
CA GLY A 428 -13.24 18.11 2.44
C GLY A 428 -12.33 19.31 2.22
N TYR A 429 -11.05 19.10 1.96
CA TYR A 429 -10.09 20.17 1.68
C TYR A 429 -10.27 20.76 0.27
N ASN A 430 -10.50 19.92 -0.75
CA ASN A 430 -10.55 20.33 -2.15
C ASN A 430 -11.96 20.65 -2.64
N ASN A 431 -13.00 20.51 -1.83
CA ASN A 431 -14.40 20.59 -2.24
C ASN A 431 -14.72 19.67 -3.43
N CYS A 432 -14.25 18.43 -3.39
CA CYS A 432 -14.37 17.47 -4.49
C CYS A 432 -15.23 16.25 -4.13
N VAL A 433 -15.45 15.37 -5.10
CA VAL A 433 -16.27 14.18 -4.96
C VAL A 433 -15.37 12.96 -4.68
N LEU A 434 -15.73 12.18 -3.66
CA LEU A 434 -15.26 10.81 -3.48
C LEU A 434 -16.24 9.85 -4.16
N LEU A 435 -15.82 9.23 -5.26
CA LEU A 435 -16.57 8.18 -5.95
C LEU A 435 -16.04 6.82 -5.51
N MET A 436 -16.81 6.09 -4.75
CA MET A 436 -16.59 4.70 -4.39
C MET A 436 -17.33 3.81 -5.37
N ALA A 437 -16.70 2.76 -5.89
CA ALA A 437 -17.34 1.87 -6.85
C ALA A 437 -17.07 0.41 -6.51
N SER A 438 -18.08 -0.44 -6.66
CA SER A 438 -17.94 -1.90 -6.50
C SER A 438 -19.13 -2.62 -7.11
N ALA A 439 -18.94 -3.90 -7.43
CA ALA A 439 -20.03 -4.83 -7.71
C ALA A 439 -20.64 -5.40 -6.41
N THR A 440 -19.84 -5.39 -5.34
CA THR A 440 -20.21 -5.84 -4.01
C THR A 440 -19.71 -4.81 -3.00
N PRO A 441 -20.42 -3.67 -2.84
CA PRO A 441 -20.01 -2.62 -1.94
C PRO A 441 -19.81 -3.13 -0.50
N SER A 442 -18.95 -2.47 0.28
CA SER A 442 -18.87 -2.76 1.70
C SER A 442 -20.19 -2.44 2.39
N LEU A 443 -20.57 -3.27 3.35
CA LEU A 443 -21.85 -3.09 4.07
C LEU A 443 -21.92 -1.71 4.73
N GLU A 444 -20.80 -1.19 5.19
CA GLU A 444 -20.70 0.16 5.74
C GLU A 444 -21.01 1.24 4.69
N SER A 445 -20.39 1.16 3.51
CA SER A 445 -20.62 2.15 2.44
C SER A 445 -22.05 2.09 1.92
N PHE A 446 -22.59 0.90 1.72
CA PHE A 446 -23.98 0.72 1.28
C PHE A 446 -24.99 1.19 2.32
N TYR A 447 -24.74 0.89 3.61
CA TYR A 447 -25.55 1.41 4.71
C TYR A 447 -25.60 2.95 4.73
N TYR A 448 -24.43 3.58 4.58
CA TYR A 448 -24.37 5.05 4.55
C TYR A 448 -25.00 5.64 3.28
N ALA A 449 -24.97 4.94 2.16
CA ALA A 449 -25.67 5.34 0.95
C ALA A 449 -27.19 5.27 1.12
N GLN A 450 -27.72 4.18 1.70
CA GLN A 450 -29.14 4.06 2.02
C GLN A 450 -29.63 5.09 3.06
N LYS A 451 -28.73 5.55 3.96
CA LYS A 451 -29.03 6.63 4.91
C LYS A 451 -28.86 8.03 4.32
N GLY A 452 -28.60 8.16 3.02
CA GLY A 452 -28.45 9.44 2.34
C GLY A 452 -27.15 10.19 2.64
N ARG A 453 -26.17 9.55 3.32
CA ARG A 453 -24.84 10.13 3.54
C ARG A 453 -23.99 10.10 2.28
N TYR A 454 -24.18 9.10 1.43
CA TYR A 454 -23.60 8.99 0.09
C TYR A 454 -24.70 8.97 -0.94
N HIS A 455 -24.46 9.57 -2.12
CA HIS A 455 -25.33 9.47 -3.27
C HIS A 455 -25.16 8.11 -3.94
N LEU A 456 -26.25 7.36 -4.08
CA LEU A 456 -26.22 6.03 -4.70
C LEU A 456 -26.53 6.15 -6.19
N PHE A 457 -25.67 5.56 -7.02
CA PHE A 457 -25.86 5.36 -8.45
C PHE A 457 -25.75 3.87 -8.75
N GLU A 458 -26.65 3.35 -9.59
CA GLU A 458 -26.77 1.92 -9.86
C GLU A 458 -26.57 1.61 -11.34
N LEU A 459 -25.79 0.55 -11.65
CA LEU A 459 -25.65 -0.04 -12.99
C LEU A 459 -26.08 -1.50 -12.89
N LYS A 460 -27.36 -1.77 -13.13
CA LYS A 460 -28.00 -3.08 -12.91
C LYS A 460 -27.70 -4.09 -14.01
N ASN A 461 -27.34 -3.63 -15.20
CA ASN A 461 -27.14 -4.45 -16.37
C ASN A 461 -25.67 -4.54 -16.78
N ARG A 462 -25.26 -5.69 -17.34
CA ARG A 462 -23.98 -5.82 -18.01
C ARG A 462 -23.94 -4.95 -19.26
N TYR A 463 -22.78 -4.40 -19.59
CA TYR A 463 -22.59 -3.62 -20.82
C TYR A 463 -22.89 -4.42 -22.08
N SER A 464 -22.45 -5.68 -22.12
CA SER A 464 -22.68 -6.62 -23.24
C SER A 464 -24.10 -7.17 -23.32
N LYS A 465 -24.99 -6.85 -22.37
CA LYS A 465 -26.33 -7.45 -22.21
C LYS A 465 -26.32 -8.99 -22.09
N SER A 466 -25.17 -9.63 -21.95
CA SER A 466 -25.06 -11.05 -21.72
C SER A 466 -25.57 -11.41 -20.32
N PRO A 467 -26.25 -12.56 -20.14
CA PRO A 467 -26.72 -12.99 -18.82
C PRO A 467 -25.54 -13.21 -17.88
N LEU A 468 -25.82 -13.14 -16.58
CA LEU A 468 -24.83 -13.55 -15.57
C LEU A 468 -24.54 -15.04 -15.73
N PRO A 469 -23.29 -15.49 -15.45
CA PRO A 469 -22.95 -16.91 -15.50
C PRO A 469 -23.81 -17.72 -14.54
N ALA A 470 -24.20 -18.94 -14.96
CA ALA A 470 -24.84 -19.90 -14.06
C ALA A 470 -23.83 -20.32 -12.98
N VAL A 471 -24.30 -20.40 -11.74
CA VAL A 471 -23.49 -20.84 -10.61
C VAL A 471 -24.14 -22.08 -10.00
N GLU A 472 -23.39 -23.17 -9.92
CA GLU A 472 -23.84 -24.42 -9.34
C GLU A 472 -23.09 -24.71 -8.04
N ILE A 473 -23.84 -24.98 -6.97
CA ILE A 473 -23.28 -25.38 -5.67
C ILE A 473 -23.24 -26.91 -5.64
N VAL A 474 -22.06 -27.47 -5.37
CA VAL A 474 -21.86 -28.91 -5.30
C VAL A 474 -21.62 -29.33 -3.87
N ASP A 475 -22.47 -30.25 -3.36
CA ASP A 475 -22.36 -30.82 -2.02
C ASP A 475 -21.27 -31.92 -1.98
N MET A 476 -20.13 -31.56 -1.37
CA MET A 476 -19.03 -32.52 -1.21
C MET A 476 -19.29 -33.59 -0.13
N GLN A 477 -20.38 -33.50 0.64
CA GLN A 477 -20.79 -34.58 1.53
C GLN A 477 -21.53 -35.69 0.76
N GLU A 478 -22.39 -35.29 -0.16
CA GLU A 478 -23.08 -36.25 -1.05
C GLU A 478 -22.06 -36.94 -1.95
N GLU A 479 -21.12 -36.22 -2.55
CA GLU A 479 -20.01 -36.78 -3.33
C GLU A 479 -19.24 -37.85 -2.53
N ALA A 480 -18.85 -37.53 -1.27
CA ALA A 480 -18.17 -38.48 -0.40
C ALA A 480 -19.03 -39.69 0.00
N ALA A 481 -20.35 -39.49 0.24
CA ALA A 481 -21.28 -40.58 0.56
C ALA A 481 -21.47 -41.54 -0.60
N GLU A 482 -21.35 -41.03 -1.82
CA GLU A 482 -21.41 -41.83 -3.06
C GLU A 482 -20.03 -42.39 -3.48
N GLY A 483 -19.03 -42.31 -2.63
CA GLY A 483 -17.70 -42.91 -2.81
C GLY A 483 -16.70 -42.09 -3.59
N ASN A 484 -16.93 -40.78 -3.77
CA ASN A 484 -15.93 -39.88 -4.34
C ASN A 484 -14.95 -39.38 -3.27
N ASP A 485 -13.76 -39.96 -3.21
CA ASP A 485 -12.67 -39.53 -2.30
C ASP A 485 -11.76 -38.45 -2.91
N SER A 486 -12.04 -38.04 -4.16
CA SER A 486 -11.27 -36.97 -4.84
C SER A 486 -11.50 -35.59 -4.23
N LEU A 487 -10.52 -34.70 -4.45
CA LEU A 487 -10.67 -33.25 -4.09
C LEU A 487 -11.62 -32.52 -5.05
N LEU A 488 -11.88 -33.13 -6.23
CA LEU A 488 -12.78 -32.60 -7.24
C LEU A 488 -14.05 -33.45 -7.31
N SER A 489 -15.18 -32.75 -7.41
CA SER A 489 -16.47 -33.41 -7.65
C SER A 489 -16.54 -34.01 -9.05
N ARG A 490 -17.36 -35.03 -9.21
CA ARG A 490 -17.58 -35.68 -10.53
C ARG A 490 -18.08 -34.67 -11.55
N VAL A 491 -19.05 -33.85 -11.18
CA VAL A 491 -19.61 -32.79 -12.04
C VAL A 491 -18.54 -31.82 -12.52
N MET A 492 -17.62 -31.42 -11.61
CA MET A 492 -16.51 -30.55 -12.00
C MET A 492 -15.52 -31.25 -12.95
N CYS A 493 -15.22 -32.53 -12.73
CA CYS A 493 -14.35 -33.31 -13.60
C CYS A 493 -14.96 -33.49 -14.98
N ASP A 494 -16.25 -33.79 -15.07
CA ASP A 494 -16.96 -33.94 -16.33
C ASP A 494 -16.94 -32.64 -17.13
N LYS A 495 -17.19 -31.52 -16.45
CA LYS A 495 -17.15 -30.19 -17.08
C LYS A 495 -15.76 -29.82 -17.56
N LEU A 496 -14.71 -30.08 -16.75
CA LEU A 496 -13.32 -29.88 -17.18
C LEU A 496 -13.01 -30.70 -18.44
N THR A 497 -13.47 -31.93 -18.50
CA THR A 497 -13.31 -32.77 -19.68
C THR A 497 -13.95 -32.17 -20.94
N GLU A 498 -15.17 -31.62 -20.81
CA GLU A 498 -15.84 -30.91 -21.92
C GLU A 498 -15.05 -29.64 -22.35
N VAL A 499 -14.62 -28.84 -21.41
CA VAL A 499 -13.87 -27.58 -21.65
C VAL A 499 -12.56 -27.88 -22.39
N LEU A 500 -11.81 -28.87 -21.93
CA LEU A 500 -10.57 -29.31 -22.57
C LEU A 500 -10.81 -29.89 -23.99
N ALA A 501 -11.86 -30.68 -24.17
CA ALA A 501 -12.23 -31.23 -25.49
C ALA A 501 -12.58 -30.11 -26.48
N LYS A 502 -13.19 -29.03 -26.04
CA LYS A 502 -13.52 -27.85 -26.84
C LYS A 502 -12.35 -26.86 -27.03
N LYS A 503 -11.17 -27.15 -26.47
CA LYS A 503 -9.99 -26.25 -26.41
C LYS A 503 -10.33 -24.90 -25.79
N GLU A 504 -11.19 -24.87 -24.80
CA GLU A 504 -11.53 -23.77 -23.98
C GLU A 504 -10.68 -23.80 -22.72
N GLN A 505 -10.79 -22.76 -21.88
CA GLN A 505 -9.96 -22.61 -20.70
C GLN A 505 -10.79 -22.65 -19.41
N ALA A 506 -10.18 -23.12 -18.33
CA ALA A 506 -10.77 -23.12 -17.00
C ALA A 506 -9.91 -22.38 -15.98
N ILE A 507 -10.56 -21.77 -14.97
CA ILE A 507 -9.91 -21.19 -13.81
C ILE A 507 -10.37 -21.94 -12.56
N LEU A 508 -9.43 -22.45 -11.77
CA LEU A 508 -9.70 -23.13 -10.51
C LEU A 508 -9.17 -22.32 -9.34
N LEU A 509 -10.07 -21.87 -8.49
CA LEU A 509 -9.75 -21.08 -7.32
C LEU A 509 -9.65 -21.95 -6.06
N LEU A 510 -8.52 -21.86 -5.37
CA LEU A 510 -8.35 -22.42 -4.04
C LEU A 510 -8.14 -21.30 -3.02
N ASN A 511 -8.96 -21.25 -1.98
CA ASN A 511 -8.77 -20.25 -0.92
C ASN A 511 -7.75 -20.74 0.12
N ARG A 512 -6.46 -20.41 -0.09
CA ARG A 512 -5.32 -20.86 0.74
C ARG A 512 -5.18 -20.11 2.07
N ARG A 513 -5.82 -18.97 2.30
CA ARG A 513 -5.61 -18.17 3.52
C ARG A 513 -6.23 -18.85 4.74
N GLY A 514 -5.40 -19.47 5.60
CA GLY A 514 -5.73 -19.91 6.95
C GLY A 514 -5.29 -21.34 7.28
N TYR A 515 -4.33 -21.48 8.21
CA TYR A 515 -3.98 -22.74 8.89
C TYR A 515 -4.97 -23.08 10.02
N THR A 516 -6.05 -22.31 10.18
CA THR A 516 -7.02 -22.52 11.25
C THR A 516 -7.87 -23.72 10.96
N THR A 517 -7.81 -24.68 11.87
CA THR A 517 -8.68 -25.85 11.86
C THR A 517 -9.92 -25.53 12.68
N TYR A 518 -11.08 -25.48 12.06
CA TYR A 518 -12.37 -25.41 12.74
C TYR A 518 -13.12 -26.72 12.57
N ILE A 519 -14.08 -26.99 13.43
CA ILE A 519 -14.96 -28.15 13.29
C ILE A 519 -16.31 -27.73 12.73
N THR A 520 -16.79 -28.51 11.76
CA THR A 520 -18.15 -28.46 11.24
C THR A 520 -18.86 -29.74 11.59
N CYS A 521 -20.10 -29.65 12.03
CA CYS A 521 -20.98 -30.78 12.19
C CYS A 521 -21.50 -31.25 10.82
N MET A 522 -21.34 -32.54 10.52
CA MET A 522 -21.75 -33.10 9.26
C MET A 522 -23.26 -33.29 9.13
N ASP A 523 -24.01 -33.28 10.25
CA ASP A 523 -25.45 -33.46 10.25
C ASP A 523 -26.22 -32.14 10.20
N CYS A 524 -25.95 -31.19 11.10
CA CYS A 524 -26.59 -29.87 11.04
C CYS A 524 -25.84 -28.85 10.15
N ARG A 525 -24.70 -29.24 9.57
CA ARG A 525 -23.89 -28.45 8.65
C ARG A 525 -23.40 -27.10 9.22
N GLN A 526 -23.47 -26.91 10.55
CA GLN A 526 -23.07 -25.69 11.21
C GLN A 526 -21.66 -25.84 11.82
N PRO A 527 -20.83 -24.77 11.79
CA PRO A 527 -19.59 -24.77 12.52
C PRO A 527 -19.85 -24.69 14.02
N VAL A 528 -18.96 -25.26 14.83
CA VAL A 528 -19.02 -25.07 16.27
C VAL A 528 -18.61 -23.64 16.61
N ALA A 529 -19.58 -22.82 17.02
CA ALA A 529 -19.43 -21.39 17.24
C ALA A 529 -19.31 -21.03 18.73
N CYS A 530 -18.67 -19.89 19.00
CA CYS A 530 -18.59 -19.31 20.33
C CYS A 530 -19.95 -18.81 20.80
N PRO A 531 -20.42 -19.18 21.99
CA PRO A 531 -21.73 -18.74 22.52
C PRO A 531 -21.82 -17.21 22.76
N ASN A 532 -20.68 -16.55 22.97
CA ASN A 532 -20.63 -15.12 23.26
C ASN A 532 -20.45 -14.22 22.02
N CYS A 533 -19.86 -14.75 20.96
CA CYS A 533 -19.45 -13.96 19.80
C CYS A 533 -20.05 -14.44 18.48
N ASN A 534 -20.64 -15.62 18.47
CA ASN A 534 -21.21 -16.29 17.28
C ASN A 534 -20.22 -16.43 16.10
N ILE A 535 -18.94 -16.64 16.44
CA ILE A 535 -17.89 -16.95 15.46
C ILE A 535 -17.37 -18.37 15.69
N PRO A 536 -16.91 -19.07 14.65
CA PRO A 536 -16.38 -20.41 14.80
C PRO A 536 -15.23 -20.47 15.78
N LEU A 537 -15.18 -21.54 16.57
CA LEU A 537 -14.06 -21.84 17.45
C LEU A 537 -12.91 -22.45 16.65
N THR A 538 -11.69 -22.04 16.97
CA THR A 538 -10.46 -22.55 16.33
C THR A 538 -9.82 -23.60 17.23
N TYR A 539 -9.43 -24.74 16.64
CA TYR A 539 -8.70 -25.78 17.36
C TYR A 539 -7.21 -25.45 17.51
N HIS A 540 -6.73 -25.57 18.74
CA HIS A 540 -5.34 -25.36 19.13
C HIS A 540 -4.68 -26.69 19.52
N LYS A 541 -3.92 -27.28 18.61
CA LYS A 541 -3.25 -28.57 18.80
C LYS A 541 -2.32 -28.62 20.02
N LYS A 542 -1.69 -27.49 20.37
CA LYS A 542 -0.76 -27.40 21.51
C LYS A 542 -1.42 -27.62 22.85
N ASN A 543 -2.66 -27.17 22.99
CA ASN A 543 -3.42 -27.22 24.26
C ASN A 543 -4.61 -28.18 24.17
N ASP A 544 -4.81 -28.86 23.04
CA ASP A 544 -5.94 -29.74 22.73
C ASP A 544 -7.31 -29.12 23.06
N ARG A 545 -7.48 -27.82 22.69
CA ARG A 545 -8.67 -27.03 23.01
C ARG A 545 -9.17 -26.22 21.83
N TYR A 546 -10.47 -25.95 21.85
CA TYR A 546 -11.13 -25.00 20.96
C TYR A 546 -11.21 -23.64 21.64
N MET A 547 -10.88 -22.57 20.93
CA MET A 547 -10.84 -21.21 21.47
C MET A 547 -11.52 -20.21 20.56
N CYS A 548 -12.21 -19.29 21.16
CA CYS A 548 -12.69 -18.07 20.52
C CYS A 548 -11.61 -16.98 20.56
N HIS A 549 -11.10 -16.58 19.43
CA HIS A 549 -10.07 -15.52 19.35
C HIS A 549 -10.61 -14.10 19.58
N TYR A 550 -11.91 -13.94 19.81
CA TYR A 550 -12.50 -12.63 20.16
C TYR A 550 -12.55 -12.42 21.68
N CYS A 551 -13.13 -13.34 22.39
CA CYS A 551 -13.35 -13.18 23.83
C CYS A 551 -12.49 -14.09 24.70
N GLY A 552 -11.72 -15.01 24.09
CA GLY A 552 -10.92 -15.99 24.82
C GLY A 552 -11.71 -17.16 25.39
N TYR A 553 -13.01 -17.30 25.05
CA TYR A 553 -13.80 -18.47 25.46
C TYR A 553 -13.12 -19.75 24.98
N THR A 554 -12.97 -20.73 25.88
CA THR A 554 -12.37 -22.03 25.56
C THR A 554 -13.36 -23.15 25.83
N MET A 555 -13.28 -24.18 24.99
CA MET A 555 -14.01 -25.43 25.15
C MET A 555 -13.02 -26.58 24.99
N ASP A 556 -13.07 -27.54 25.89
CA ASP A 556 -12.29 -28.76 25.79
C ASP A 556 -12.84 -29.66 24.66
N ASN A 557 -12.31 -30.85 24.51
CA ASN A 557 -12.64 -31.76 23.42
C ASN A 557 -14.14 -31.83 23.10
N ILE A 558 -14.50 -31.59 21.84
CA ILE A 558 -15.88 -31.58 21.38
C ILE A 558 -16.20 -32.94 20.80
N GLU A 559 -16.91 -33.77 21.52
CA GLU A 559 -17.35 -35.09 21.09
C GLU A 559 -18.74 -35.04 20.43
N HIS A 560 -19.54 -34.05 20.78
CA HIS A 560 -20.89 -33.87 20.29
C HIS A 560 -21.12 -32.44 19.81
N CYS A 561 -21.84 -32.28 18.73
CA CYS A 561 -22.26 -30.97 18.24
C CYS A 561 -23.11 -30.23 19.30
N PRO A 562 -22.73 -29.00 19.71
CA PRO A 562 -23.51 -28.26 20.70
C PRO A 562 -24.92 -27.88 20.25
N GLN A 563 -25.16 -27.89 18.90
CA GLN A 563 -26.48 -27.52 18.35
C GLN A 563 -27.41 -28.68 18.16
N CYS A 564 -26.94 -29.83 17.63
CA CYS A 564 -27.81 -30.96 17.28
C CYS A 564 -27.46 -32.26 18.00
N GLY A 565 -26.42 -32.31 18.85
CA GLY A 565 -25.99 -33.49 19.59
C GLY A 565 -25.25 -34.55 18.77
N SER A 566 -25.06 -34.37 17.49
CA SER A 566 -24.38 -35.34 16.62
C SER A 566 -22.92 -35.53 16.97
N GLN A 567 -22.40 -36.74 16.83
CA GLN A 567 -20.99 -37.10 16.97
C GLN A 567 -20.21 -36.97 15.63
N ARG A 568 -20.89 -36.71 14.51
CA ARG A 568 -20.27 -36.59 13.17
C ARG A 568 -19.65 -35.20 12.99
N LEU A 569 -18.47 -35.02 13.57
CA LEU A 569 -17.70 -33.77 13.52
C LEU A 569 -16.49 -33.93 12.59
N LYS A 570 -16.28 -33.01 11.66
CA LYS A 570 -15.18 -33.04 10.68
C LYS A 570 -14.34 -31.78 10.74
N SER A 571 -13.02 -31.94 10.63
CA SER A 571 -12.02 -30.90 10.56
C SER A 571 -11.53 -30.73 9.10
N SER A 572 -11.39 -29.49 8.59
CA SER A 572 -11.10 -29.20 7.16
C SER A 572 -9.72 -28.60 6.87
N GLY A 573 -9.08 -29.01 5.75
CA GLY A 573 -7.86 -28.37 5.22
C GLY A 573 -7.23 -29.03 3.98
N VAL A 574 -7.17 -28.31 2.82
CA VAL A 574 -6.51 -28.74 1.56
C VAL A 574 -5.51 -27.66 1.09
N GLY A 575 -4.34 -28.05 0.56
CA GLY A 575 -3.31 -27.17 0.00
C GLY A 575 -3.27 -27.17 -1.54
N THR A 576 -2.73 -26.09 -2.18
CA THR A 576 -2.64 -25.94 -3.65
C THR A 576 -1.85 -27.06 -4.33
N GLN A 577 -0.77 -27.52 -3.70
CA GLN A 577 0.03 -28.63 -4.26
C GLN A 577 -0.79 -29.90 -4.42
N ARG A 578 -1.60 -30.27 -3.44
CA ARG A 578 -2.44 -31.48 -3.53
C ARG A 578 -3.49 -31.41 -4.63
N VAL A 579 -3.98 -30.20 -4.91
CA VAL A 579 -4.95 -29.99 -6.02
C VAL A 579 -4.23 -30.09 -7.37
N GLU A 580 -3.02 -29.55 -7.47
CA GLU A 580 -2.18 -29.68 -8.67
C GLU A 580 -1.86 -31.15 -8.97
N ASP A 581 -1.34 -31.89 -7.99
CA ASP A 581 -1.04 -33.31 -8.11
C ASP A 581 -2.28 -34.11 -8.55
N GLU A 582 -3.47 -33.78 -8.03
CA GLU A 582 -4.73 -34.41 -8.38
C GLU A 582 -5.15 -34.08 -9.82
N LEU A 583 -5.01 -32.83 -10.24
CA LEU A 583 -5.31 -32.40 -11.62
C LEU A 583 -4.36 -33.05 -12.63
N GLU A 584 -3.07 -33.17 -12.35
CA GLU A 584 -2.12 -33.87 -13.20
C GLU A 584 -2.45 -35.36 -13.34
N ARG A 585 -2.94 -35.97 -12.26
CA ARG A 585 -3.39 -37.36 -12.26
C ARG A 585 -4.65 -37.56 -13.09
N LEU A 586 -5.64 -36.67 -12.97
CA LEU A 586 -6.94 -36.79 -13.66
C LEU A 586 -6.88 -36.31 -15.12
N PHE A 587 -6.07 -35.32 -15.42
CA PHE A 587 -5.96 -34.65 -16.71
C PHE A 587 -4.51 -34.56 -17.21
N PRO A 588 -3.80 -35.68 -17.44
CA PRO A 588 -2.36 -35.67 -17.76
C PRO A 588 -2.01 -34.97 -19.09
N GLN A 589 -3.02 -34.68 -19.93
CA GLN A 589 -2.86 -33.96 -21.18
C GLN A 589 -3.07 -32.47 -21.06
N ALA A 590 -3.61 -31.97 -19.94
CA ALA A 590 -3.89 -30.55 -19.71
C ALA A 590 -2.63 -29.81 -19.30
N ARG A 591 -2.44 -28.64 -19.89
CA ARG A 591 -1.34 -27.74 -19.53
C ARG A 591 -1.78 -26.87 -18.34
N LEU A 592 -1.22 -27.14 -17.17
CA LEU A 592 -1.56 -26.44 -15.92
C LEU A 592 -0.67 -25.22 -15.71
N LEU A 593 -1.26 -24.12 -15.30
CA LEU A 593 -0.57 -22.92 -14.81
C LEU A 593 -0.92 -22.69 -13.35
N ARG A 594 0.05 -22.87 -12.47
CA ARG A 594 -0.12 -22.59 -11.06
C ARG A 594 0.30 -21.15 -10.72
N MET A 595 -0.61 -20.41 -10.08
CA MET A 595 -0.47 -19.00 -9.70
C MET A 595 -0.71 -18.81 -8.21
N ASP A 596 0.33 -18.91 -7.41
CA ASP A 596 0.28 -18.60 -5.98
C ASP A 596 1.48 -17.74 -5.53
N ALA A 597 1.42 -17.23 -4.31
CA ALA A 597 2.46 -16.33 -3.77
C ALA A 597 3.85 -16.98 -3.64
N ASP A 598 3.94 -18.30 -3.64
CA ASP A 598 5.20 -19.03 -3.53
C ASP A 598 5.85 -19.25 -4.89
N THR A 599 5.04 -19.37 -5.96
CA THR A 599 5.51 -19.62 -7.34
C THR A 599 5.81 -18.33 -8.11
N THR A 600 5.25 -17.21 -7.70
CA THR A 600 5.38 -15.90 -8.37
C THR A 600 6.24 -14.94 -7.55
N SER A 601 7.54 -15.19 -7.48
CA SER A 601 8.48 -14.35 -6.70
C SER A 601 8.83 -13.02 -7.36
N SER A 602 8.59 -12.85 -8.67
CA SER A 602 8.80 -11.59 -9.40
C SER A 602 7.57 -11.14 -10.16
N ARG A 603 7.40 -9.83 -10.28
CA ARG A 603 6.32 -9.21 -11.06
C ARG A 603 6.37 -9.62 -12.54
N TYR A 604 7.55 -9.75 -13.12
CA TYR A 604 7.73 -10.14 -14.53
C TYR A 604 7.17 -11.53 -14.78
N SER A 605 7.41 -12.49 -13.89
CA SER A 605 6.87 -13.85 -14.03
C SER A 605 5.34 -13.88 -13.94
N TYR A 606 4.74 -12.99 -13.16
CA TYR A 606 3.28 -12.87 -13.04
C TYR A 606 2.65 -12.37 -14.34
N GLU A 607 3.21 -11.32 -14.92
CA GLU A 607 2.73 -10.73 -16.18
C GLU A 607 2.93 -11.66 -17.38
N GLU A 608 4.06 -12.35 -17.45
CA GLU A 608 4.36 -13.33 -18.49
C GLU A 608 3.38 -14.52 -18.44
N ASN A 609 3.13 -15.03 -17.24
CA ASN A 609 2.20 -16.15 -17.05
C ASN A 609 0.77 -15.80 -17.47
N PHE A 610 0.31 -14.58 -17.18
CA PHE A 610 -1.02 -14.14 -17.64
C PHE A 610 -1.10 -13.99 -19.15
N LYS A 611 -0.07 -13.40 -19.77
CA LYS A 611 0.00 -13.30 -21.25
C LYS A 611 0.04 -14.68 -21.91
N ALA A 612 0.77 -15.62 -21.32
CA ALA A 612 0.83 -16.98 -21.81
C ALA A 612 -0.54 -17.71 -21.70
N PHE A 613 -1.25 -17.51 -20.58
CA PHE A 613 -2.61 -18.02 -20.43
C PHE A 613 -3.59 -17.37 -21.41
N GLU A 614 -3.53 -16.06 -21.59
CA GLU A 614 -4.37 -15.33 -22.56
C GLU A 614 -4.16 -15.82 -24.01
N LYS A 615 -2.92 -16.17 -24.37
CA LYS A 615 -2.57 -16.74 -25.67
C LYS A 615 -2.99 -18.22 -25.85
N GLY A 616 -3.51 -18.85 -24.80
CA GLY A 616 -3.90 -20.28 -24.85
C GLY A 616 -2.72 -21.25 -24.75
N GLU A 617 -1.59 -20.80 -24.17
CA GLU A 617 -0.44 -21.70 -23.90
C GLU A 617 -0.73 -22.68 -22.75
N TYR A 618 -1.71 -22.35 -21.91
CA TYR A 618 -2.22 -23.17 -20.80
C TYR A 618 -3.73 -23.35 -20.89
N ASP A 619 -4.21 -24.49 -20.42
CA ASP A 619 -5.61 -24.91 -20.49
C ASP A 619 -6.34 -24.64 -19.16
N ILE A 620 -5.66 -24.89 -18.04
CA ILE A 620 -6.21 -24.70 -16.69
C ILE A 620 -5.29 -23.78 -15.89
N MET A 621 -5.85 -22.74 -15.30
CA MET A 621 -5.17 -21.88 -14.33
C MET A 621 -5.64 -22.24 -12.92
N LEU A 622 -4.72 -22.70 -12.06
CA LEU A 622 -4.96 -22.98 -10.65
C LEU A 622 -4.30 -21.91 -9.79
N GLY A 623 -5.05 -21.28 -8.88
CA GLY A 623 -4.43 -20.31 -8.00
C GLY A 623 -5.31 -19.85 -6.83
N THR A 624 -4.82 -18.85 -6.12
CA THR A 624 -5.51 -18.28 -4.98
C THR A 624 -6.30 -17.02 -5.39
N GLN A 625 -6.74 -16.19 -4.45
CA GLN A 625 -7.51 -14.95 -4.70
C GLN A 625 -6.91 -14.03 -5.77
N MET A 626 -5.62 -14.18 -6.10
CA MET A 626 -4.94 -13.38 -7.13
C MET A 626 -5.53 -13.57 -8.53
N ILE A 627 -6.05 -14.76 -8.85
CA ILE A 627 -6.65 -15.06 -10.15
C ILE A 627 -8.13 -14.67 -10.26
N ALA A 628 -8.75 -14.34 -9.12
CA ALA A 628 -10.16 -13.95 -9.05
C ALA A 628 -10.43 -12.53 -9.57
N LYS A 629 -9.41 -11.68 -9.73
CA LYS A 629 -9.57 -10.22 -9.88
C LYS A 629 -8.81 -9.65 -11.08
N GLY A 630 -9.35 -8.58 -11.66
CA GLY A 630 -8.65 -7.67 -12.57
C GLY A 630 -8.44 -8.17 -14.03
N LEU A 631 -8.72 -9.44 -14.36
CA LEU A 631 -8.36 -10.04 -15.64
C LEU A 631 -9.58 -10.36 -16.50
N ASN A 632 -9.43 -10.28 -17.79
CA ASN A 632 -10.45 -10.63 -18.77
C ASN A 632 -9.89 -11.69 -19.72
N PHE A 633 -10.39 -12.92 -19.62
CA PHE A 633 -10.02 -14.04 -20.48
C PHE A 633 -11.25 -14.51 -21.27
N PRO A 634 -11.37 -14.11 -22.55
CA PRO A 634 -12.56 -14.43 -23.34
C PRO A 634 -12.80 -15.92 -23.55
N ASN A 635 -11.74 -16.74 -23.49
CA ASN A 635 -11.81 -18.19 -23.71
C ASN A 635 -12.10 -19.01 -22.45
N VAL A 636 -12.24 -18.35 -21.29
CA VAL A 636 -12.59 -18.99 -20.03
C VAL A 636 -14.10 -19.19 -19.95
N THR A 637 -14.53 -20.44 -20.05
CA THR A 637 -15.95 -20.84 -20.00
C THR A 637 -16.32 -21.53 -18.69
N MET A 638 -15.33 -22.00 -17.91
CA MET A 638 -15.54 -22.64 -16.63
C MET A 638 -14.69 -21.99 -15.53
N VAL A 639 -15.34 -21.77 -14.37
CA VAL A 639 -14.65 -21.42 -13.13
C VAL A 639 -15.04 -22.39 -12.03
N GLY A 640 -14.05 -22.97 -11.36
CA GLY A 640 -14.24 -23.86 -10.21
C GLY A 640 -13.71 -23.25 -8.92
N VAL A 641 -14.50 -23.27 -7.84
CA VAL A 641 -14.06 -22.89 -6.51
C VAL A 641 -13.93 -24.15 -5.66
N ILE A 642 -12.69 -24.46 -5.30
CA ILE A 642 -12.34 -25.64 -4.52
C ILE A 642 -12.13 -25.23 -3.07
N SER A 643 -12.90 -25.76 -2.12
CA SER A 643 -12.70 -25.48 -0.68
C SER A 643 -12.86 -24.00 -0.26
N LEU A 644 -14.11 -23.54 -0.21
CA LEU A 644 -14.46 -22.19 0.21
C LEU A 644 -14.81 -22.08 1.70
N ASP A 645 -15.18 -23.17 2.34
CA ASP A 645 -15.73 -23.20 3.71
C ASP A 645 -14.84 -22.50 4.73
N LYS A 646 -13.51 -22.56 4.52
CA LYS A 646 -12.55 -21.81 5.34
C LYS A 646 -12.74 -20.30 5.27
N ALA A 647 -13.14 -19.76 4.12
CA ALA A 647 -13.37 -18.32 3.98
C ALA A 647 -14.60 -17.87 4.77
N LEU A 648 -15.67 -18.69 4.78
CA LEU A 648 -16.86 -18.46 5.59
C LEU A 648 -16.52 -18.39 7.09
N PHE A 649 -15.61 -19.26 7.55
CA PHE A 649 -15.40 -19.53 8.97
C PHE A 649 -14.05 -19.04 9.51
N THR A 650 -13.51 -17.95 8.97
CA THR A 650 -12.20 -17.39 9.41
C THR A 650 -12.22 -16.76 10.82
N GLY A 651 -13.37 -16.64 11.45
CA GLY A 651 -13.48 -15.98 12.75
C GLY A 651 -13.34 -14.45 12.71
N ASP A 652 -13.60 -13.83 11.56
CA ASP A 652 -13.76 -12.38 11.39
C ASP A 652 -15.22 -12.06 11.09
N PHE A 653 -15.76 -10.99 11.65
CA PHE A 653 -17.15 -10.58 11.39
C PHE A 653 -17.39 -10.16 9.92
N ARG A 654 -16.31 -9.91 9.15
CA ARG A 654 -16.37 -9.64 7.71
C ARG A 654 -16.22 -10.89 6.84
N SER A 655 -16.14 -12.09 7.43
CA SER A 655 -15.92 -13.34 6.67
C SER A 655 -17.00 -13.56 5.61
N TYR A 656 -18.25 -13.36 5.99
CA TYR A 656 -19.40 -13.55 5.11
C TYR A 656 -19.40 -12.55 3.95
N GLU A 657 -19.17 -11.28 4.24
CA GLU A 657 -19.05 -10.22 3.23
C GLU A 657 -17.90 -10.49 2.24
N ARG A 658 -16.73 -10.86 2.76
CA ARG A 658 -15.56 -11.20 1.93
C ARG A 658 -15.79 -12.43 1.06
N THR A 659 -16.48 -13.43 1.60
CA THR A 659 -16.83 -14.66 0.87
C THR A 659 -17.83 -14.38 -0.23
N PHE A 660 -18.89 -13.63 0.06
CA PHE A 660 -19.88 -13.18 -0.92
C PHE A 660 -19.20 -12.41 -2.06
N SER A 661 -18.38 -11.41 -1.72
CA SER A 661 -17.63 -10.60 -2.70
C SER A 661 -16.70 -11.46 -3.57
N LEU A 662 -15.96 -12.37 -2.97
CA LEU A 662 -15.06 -13.28 -3.69
C LEU A 662 -15.82 -14.15 -4.68
N LEU A 663 -16.91 -14.78 -4.27
CA LEU A 663 -17.72 -15.65 -5.11
C LEU A 663 -18.33 -14.88 -6.29
N THR A 664 -18.94 -13.74 -6.04
CA THR A 664 -19.52 -12.89 -7.08
C THR A 664 -18.47 -12.43 -8.10
N GLN A 665 -17.26 -12.09 -7.64
CA GLN A 665 -16.16 -11.69 -8.52
C GLN A 665 -15.64 -12.88 -9.36
N VAL A 666 -15.51 -14.05 -8.76
CA VAL A 666 -15.02 -15.29 -9.42
C VAL A 666 -16.04 -15.79 -10.43
N ALA A 667 -17.30 -15.90 -10.06
CA ALA A 667 -18.38 -16.26 -10.97
C ALA A 667 -18.41 -15.32 -12.19
N GLY A 668 -18.25 -14.02 -11.95
CA GLY A 668 -18.18 -13.03 -13.02
C GLY A 668 -16.99 -13.14 -13.98
N ARG A 669 -16.05 -14.10 -13.80
CA ARG A 669 -14.93 -14.34 -14.73
C ARG A 669 -15.30 -15.24 -15.89
N SER A 670 -16.25 -16.14 -15.70
CA SER A 670 -16.74 -16.99 -16.79
C SER A 670 -17.70 -16.24 -17.71
N GLY A 671 -17.73 -16.58 -18.99
CA GLY A 671 -18.68 -16.06 -19.97
C GLY A 671 -18.54 -14.55 -20.24
N ARG A 672 -17.31 -14.06 -20.35
CA ARG A 672 -17.04 -12.66 -20.76
C ARG A 672 -16.92 -12.48 -22.28
N GLY A 673 -16.78 -13.55 -23.02
CA GLY A 673 -16.87 -13.59 -24.48
C GLY A 673 -18.29 -13.87 -24.95
N ASP A 674 -18.40 -14.36 -26.18
CA ASP A 674 -19.68 -14.75 -26.79
C ASP A 674 -20.22 -16.11 -26.30
N LYS A 675 -19.41 -16.82 -25.49
CA LYS A 675 -19.76 -18.16 -24.98
C LYS A 675 -20.36 -18.06 -23.58
N PRO A 676 -21.41 -18.85 -23.26
CA PRO A 676 -21.94 -18.91 -21.91
C PRO A 676 -20.90 -19.50 -20.94
N GLY A 677 -20.78 -18.92 -19.77
CA GLY A 677 -19.89 -19.40 -18.73
C GLY A 677 -20.64 -20.05 -17.58
N VAL A 678 -19.97 -21.00 -16.90
CA VAL A 678 -20.50 -21.66 -15.70
C VAL A 678 -19.48 -21.56 -14.56
N ALA A 679 -19.95 -21.43 -13.32
CA ALA A 679 -19.13 -21.48 -12.12
C ALA A 679 -19.61 -22.62 -11.21
N TYR A 680 -18.68 -23.42 -10.71
CA TYR A 680 -18.94 -24.49 -9.74
C TYR A 680 -18.35 -24.11 -8.39
N ILE A 681 -19.15 -24.24 -7.33
CA ILE A 681 -18.71 -24.00 -5.96
C ILE A 681 -18.80 -25.28 -5.15
N GLN A 682 -17.66 -25.90 -4.85
CA GLN A 682 -17.59 -27.09 -3.99
C GLN A 682 -17.57 -26.67 -2.51
N THR A 683 -18.48 -27.24 -1.74
CA THR A 683 -18.64 -26.94 -0.31
C THR A 683 -19.16 -28.13 0.49
N PHE A 684 -18.86 -28.15 1.79
CA PHE A 684 -19.48 -29.09 2.75
C PHE A 684 -20.71 -28.47 3.45
N VAL A 685 -21.08 -27.24 3.12
CA VAL A 685 -22.22 -26.51 3.73
C VAL A 685 -23.10 -25.84 2.67
N PRO A 686 -23.67 -26.62 1.72
CA PRO A 686 -24.38 -26.10 0.55
C PRO A 686 -25.58 -25.21 0.89
N ASP A 687 -26.24 -25.45 2.04
CA ASP A 687 -27.41 -24.69 2.47
C ASP A 687 -27.07 -23.31 3.12
N HIS A 688 -25.78 -22.94 3.17
CA HIS A 688 -25.39 -21.68 3.80
C HIS A 688 -25.88 -20.49 2.96
N TYR A 689 -26.68 -19.59 3.57
CA TYR A 689 -27.34 -18.48 2.87
C TYR A 689 -26.38 -17.61 2.05
N VAL A 690 -25.15 -17.40 2.52
CA VAL A 690 -24.13 -16.62 1.80
C VAL A 690 -23.80 -17.24 0.44
N LEU A 691 -23.72 -18.58 0.37
CA LEU A 691 -23.40 -19.31 -0.88
C LEU A 691 -24.56 -19.21 -1.86
N ASN A 692 -25.80 -19.42 -1.38
CA ASN A 692 -27.00 -19.35 -2.20
C ASN A 692 -27.20 -17.95 -2.77
N LEU A 693 -27.11 -16.91 -1.93
CA LEU A 693 -27.23 -15.52 -2.38
C LEU A 693 -26.06 -15.09 -3.30
N ALA A 694 -24.85 -15.62 -3.10
CA ALA A 694 -23.74 -15.37 -3.99
C ALA A 694 -23.90 -16.08 -5.35
N ALA A 695 -24.47 -17.29 -5.37
CA ALA A 695 -24.82 -17.99 -6.59
C ALA A 695 -25.87 -17.24 -7.43
N GLU A 696 -26.86 -16.68 -6.78
CA GLU A 696 -27.86 -15.79 -7.37
C GLU A 696 -27.31 -14.40 -7.71
N GLN A 697 -26.11 -14.04 -7.22
CA GLN A 697 -25.53 -12.71 -7.27
C GLN A 697 -26.44 -11.63 -6.66
N ASN A 698 -27.24 -12.00 -5.66
CA ASN A 698 -28.24 -11.18 -5.00
C ASN A 698 -27.64 -10.42 -3.81
N TYR A 699 -26.97 -9.31 -4.10
CA TYR A 699 -26.34 -8.47 -3.07
C TYR A 699 -27.37 -7.80 -2.15
N ASP A 700 -28.52 -7.41 -2.66
CA ASP A 700 -29.53 -6.69 -1.88
C ASP A 700 -30.08 -7.53 -0.73
N GLU A 701 -30.37 -8.83 -0.98
CA GLU A 701 -30.84 -9.75 0.05
C GLU A 701 -29.71 -10.12 1.01
N PHE A 702 -28.49 -10.37 0.49
CA PHE A 702 -27.30 -10.56 1.32
C PHE A 702 -27.08 -9.38 2.28
N TYR A 703 -27.21 -8.14 1.81
CA TYR A 703 -27.09 -6.96 2.64
C TYR A 703 -28.15 -6.92 3.76
N LYS A 704 -29.41 -7.24 3.48
CA LYS A 704 -30.49 -7.23 4.48
C LYS A 704 -30.22 -8.22 5.61
N GLU A 705 -29.84 -9.43 5.28
CA GLU A 705 -29.51 -10.47 6.27
C GLU A 705 -28.30 -10.07 7.10
N GLU A 706 -27.22 -9.68 6.46
CA GLU A 706 -25.95 -9.40 7.13
C GLU A 706 -26.00 -8.12 7.96
N ILE A 707 -26.70 -7.06 7.51
CA ILE A 707 -26.82 -5.82 8.29
C ILE A 707 -27.66 -6.01 9.54
N ALA A 708 -28.67 -6.89 9.50
CA ALA A 708 -29.46 -7.25 10.66
C ALA A 708 -28.60 -8.00 11.70
N LEU A 709 -27.77 -8.94 11.25
CA LEU A 709 -26.82 -9.66 12.11
C LEU A 709 -25.82 -8.70 12.76
N ARG A 710 -25.22 -7.78 11.98
CA ARG A 710 -24.29 -6.78 12.52
C ARG A 710 -24.93 -5.85 13.54
N LYS A 711 -26.19 -5.49 13.34
CA LYS A 711 -26.93 -4.68 14.29
C LYS A 711 -27.14 -5.42 15.62
N SER A 712 -27.58 -6.68 15.59
CA SER A 712 -27.83 -7.50 16.78
C SER A 712 -26.55 -7.74 17.59
N LEU A 713 -25.42 -7.97 16.91
CA LEU A 713 -24.13 -8.24 17.53
C LEU A 713 -23.28 -6.97 17.80
N THR A 714 -23.80 -5.80 17.45
CA THR A 714 -23.09 -4.52 17.58
C THR A 714 -21.74 -4.55 16.87
N TYR A 715 -21.74 -4.75 15.55
CA TYR A 715 -20.58 -4.63 14.67
C TYR A 715 -20.69 -3.37 13.79
N PRO A 716 -19.59 -2.92 13.13
CA PRO A 716 -19.67 -1.84 12.16
C PRO A 716 -20.75 -2.09 11.08
N PRO A 717 -21.57 -1.09 10.72
CA PRO A 717 -21.47 0.35 11.02
C PRO A 717 -22.11 0.80 12.35
N PHE A 718 -22.58 -0.10 13.18
CA PHE A 718 -23.29 0.24 14.43
C PHE A 718 -22.34 0.56 15.60
N CYS A 719 -21.08 0.19 15.51
CA CYS A 719 -20.00 0.62 16.40
C CYS A 719 -18.72 0.83 15.60
N ASP A 720 -17.68 1.31 16.25
CA ASP A 720 -16.30 1.20 15.79
C ASP A 720 -15.58 0.12 16.60
N ILE A 721 -14.56 -0.47 16.02
CA ILE A 721 -13.74 -1.49 16.67
C ILE A 721 -12.30 -0.96 16.75
N CYS A 722 -11.73 -0.97 17.96
CA CYS A 722 -10.32 -0.74 18.15
C CYS A 722 -9.64 -2.04 18.58
N VAL A 723 -8.65 -2.48 17.81
CA VAL A 723 -7.83 -3.65 18.15
C VAL A 723 -6.52 -3.16 18.75
N ILE A 724 -6.25 -3.53 20.00
CA ILE A 724 -4.91 -3.34 20.60
C ILE A 724 -4.17 -4.67 20.49
N GLY A 725 -3.11 -4.67 19.67
CA GLY A 725 -2.31 -5.87 19.42
C GLY A 725 -0.98 -5.82 20.21
N PHE A 726 -0.57 -6.98 20.68
CA PHE A 726 0.65 -7.18 21.46
C PHE A 726 1.50 -8.27 20.82
N SER A 727 2.83 -8.09 20.76
CA SER A 727 3.73 -9.17 20.33
C SER A 727 5.10 -9.11 21.00
N ALA A 728 5.59 -10.28 21.45
CA ALA A 728 6.92 -10.44 22.02
C ALA A 728 7.46 -11.87 21.82
N PRO A 729 8.79 -12.08 21.96
CA PRO A 729 9.37 -13.42 21.90
C PRO A 729 8.92 -14.35 23.03
N LEU A 730 8.59 -13.80 24.21
CA LEU A 730 8.14 -14.54 25.38
C LEU A 730 6.63 -14.35 25.57
N GLU A 731 5.87 -15.44 25.61
CA GLU A 731 4.43 -15.43 25.78
C GLU A 731 3.99 -14.81 27.13
N SER A 732 4.72 -15.14 28.23
CA SER A 732 4.44 -14.57 29.55
C SER A 732 4.49 -13.04 29.57
N LYS A 733 5.42 -12.43 28.82
CA LYS A 733 5.51 -10.97 28.68
C LYS A 733 4.33 -10.39 27.92
N VAL A 734 3.84 -11.09 26.89
CA VAL A 734 2.65 -10.66 26.11
C VAL A 734 1.39 -10.72 26.98
N ILE A 735 1.20 -11.81 27.72
CA ILE A 735 0.08 -11.98 28.66
C ILE A 735 0.11 -10.90 29.74
N GLY A 736 1.26 -10.71 30.40
CA GLY A 736 1.43 -9.67 31.43
C GLY A 736 1.09 -8.26 30.89
N ALA A 737 1.67 -7.90 29.73
CA ALA A 737 1.45 -6.61 29.08
C ALA A 737 -0.02 -6.39 28.72
N SER A 738 -0.68 -7.39 28.14
CA SER A 738 -2.08 -7.28 27.73
C SER A 738 -3.04 -7.14 28.91
N ARG A 739 -2.80 -7.84 30.01
CA ARG A 739 -3.55 -7.71 31.26
C ARG A 739 -3.34 -6.34 31.90
N TRP A 740 -2.10 -5.88 31.94
CA TRP A 740 -1.76 -4.57 32.47
C TRP A 740 -2.43 -3.44 31.70
N VAL A 741 -2.40 -3.48 30.38
CA VAL A 741 -3.09 -2.50 29.51
C VAL A 741 -4.61 -2.55 29.76
N THR A 742 -5.19 -3.74 29.93
CA THR A 742 -6.61 -3.86 30.26
C THR A 742 -6.93 -3.19 31.60
N GLN A 743 -6.03 -3.31 32.56
CA GLN A 743 -6.18 -2.66 33.88
C GLN A 743 -6.05 -1.12 33.76
N LEU A 744 -5.07 -0.61 32.97
CA LEU A 744 -4.93 0.83 32.72
C LEU A 744 -6.20 1.42 32.09
N ILE A 745 -6.83 0.72 31.16
CA ILE A 745 -8.10 1.15 30.56
C ILE A 745 -9.20 1.26 31.64
N LYS A 746 -9.32 0.27 32.53
CA LYS A 746 -10.30 0.30 33.62
C LYS A 746 -10.03 1.44 34.59
N GLU A 747 -8.78 1.70 34.94
CA GLU A 747 -8.37 2.80 35.79
C GLU A 747 -8.69 4.16 35.18
N TYR A 748 -8.36 4.34 33.88
CA TYR A 748 -8.70 5.55 33.14
C TYR A 748 -10.20 5.83 33.16
N ILE A 749 -11.03 4.81 32.88
CA ILE A 749 -12.49 4.94 32.89
C ILE A 749 -13.02 5.29 34.30
N SER A 750 -12.44 4.73 35.36
CA SER A 750 -12.85 5.01 36.72
C SER A 750 -12.49 6.43 37.19
N GLN A 751 -11.38 6.97 36.68
CA GLN A 751 -10.87 8.30 37.05
C GLN A 751 -11.49 9.43 36.21
N HIS A 752 -11.94 9.12 34.99
CA HIS A 752 -12.47 10.12 34.06
C HIS A 752 -13.94 9.84 33.74
N LYS A 753 -14.78 10.86 33.65
CA LYS A 753 -16.14 10.73 33.15
C LYS A 753 -16.12 10.53 31.64
N VAL A 754 -16.00 9.27 31.19
CA VAL A 754 -16.01 8.95 29.77
C VAL A 754 -17.42 8.98 29.19
N ASN A 755 -17.57 9.60 28.02
CA ASN A 755 -18.85 9.73 27.31
C ASN A 755 -18.85 8.96 25.98
N PHE A 756 -18.43 7.69 26.04
CA PHE A 756 -18.50 6.78 24.90
C PHE A 756 -18.82 5.35 25.37
N PRO A 757 -19.58 4.56 24.58
CA PRO A 757 -19.82 3.17 24.90
C PRO A 757 -18.52 2.38 24.76
N LEU A 758 -18.24 1.46 25.68
CA LEU A 758 -17.08 0.60 25.62
C LEU A 758 -17.42 -0.82 26.07
N ARG A 759 -17.14 -1.80 25.20
CA ARG A 759 -17.14 -3.22 25.54
C ARG A 759 -15.79 -3.82 25.15
N ALA A 760 -15.06 -4.35 26.13
CA ALA A 760 -13.79 -5.02 25.92
C ALA A 760 -13.98 -6.53 25.76
N LEU A 761 -13.33 -7.14 24.78
CA LEU A 761 -13.29 -8.58 24.52
C LEU A 761 -11.82 -9.02 24.53
N GLY A 762 -11.53 -10.03 25.32
CA GLY A 762 -10.16 -10.49 25.55
C GLY A 762 -9.55 -9.85 26.83
N PRO A 763 -8.19 -9.82 26.99
CA PRO A 763 -7.19 -10.17 25.97
C PRO A 763 -7.16 -11.67 25.64
N ALA A 764 -6.95 -12.00 24.37
CA ALA A 764 -6.92 -13.36 23.85
C ALA A 764 -5.79 -13.54 22.83
N PRO A 765 -5.27 -14.77 22.62
CA PRO A 765 -4.32 -15.03 21.54
C PRO A 765 -4.90 -14.68 20.17
N CYS A 766 -4.07 -14.25 19.26
CA CYS A 766 -4.45 -14.09 17.86
C CYS A 766 -4.68 -15.46 17.20
N THR A 767 -5.38 -15.49 16.07
CA THR A 767 -5.61 -16.69 15.25
C THR A 767 -4.30 -17.42 14.93
N PHE A 768 -3.25 -16.65 14.59
CA PHE A 768 -1.88 -17.14 14.53
C PHE A 768 -1.16 -16.70 15.81
N GLU A 769 -1.08 -17.60 16.78
CA GLU A 769 -0.48 -17.33 18.09
C GLU A 769 0.96 -16.86 18.01
N MET A 770 1.72 -17.36 17.02
CA MET A 770 3.12 -17.03 16.84
C MET A 770 3.46 -16.80 15.36
N ILE A 771 4.07 -15.65 15.05
CA ILE A 771 4.63 -15.33 13.73
C ILE A 771 6.05 -14.79 13.95
N ASN A 772 7.01 -15.23 13.13
CA ASN A 772 8.41 -14.81 13.20
C ASN A 772 8.99 -14.91 14.63
N ASN A 773 8.75 -16.02 15.29
CA ASN A 773 9.18 -16.31 16.68
C ASN A 773 8.66 -15.29 17.71
N ARG A 774 7.50 -14.67 17.47
CA ARG A 774 6.85 -13.76 18.40
C ARG A 774 5.43 -14.20 18.67
N TYR A 775 5.09 -14.39 19.95
CA TYR A 775 3.73 -14.63 20.40
C TYR A 775 2.88 -13.38 20.22
N ARG A 776 1.59 -13.56 19.89
CA ARG A 776 0.67 -12.49 19.52
C ARG A 776 -0.63 -12.61 20.30
N TYR A 777 -0.99 -11.54 20.99
CA TYR A 777 -2.28 -11.38 21.71
C TYR A 777 -2.97 -10.11 21.25
N ARG A 778 -4.27 -10.06 21.43
CA ARG A 778 -5.09 -8.88 21.12
C ARG A 778 -6.15 -8.63 22.17
N LEU A 779 -6.49 -7.36 22.35
CA LEU A 779 -7.63 -6.84 23.07
C LEU A 779 -8.52 -6.10 22.08
N ILE A 780 -9.79 -6.47 21.98
CA ILE A 780 -10.76 -5.88 21.05
C ILE A 780 -11.69 -4.97 21.87
N LEU A 781 -11.79 -3.72 21.47
CA LEU A 781 -12.65 -2.73 22.08
C LEU A 781 -13.75 -2.34 21.08
N LYS A 782 -15.02 -2.69 21.38
CA LYS A 782 -16.18 -2.17 20.66
C LYS A 782 -16.56 -0.83 21.28
N THR A 783 -16.64 0.21 20.48
CA THR A 783 -16.73 1.60 20.94
C THR A 783 -17.36 2.52 19.89
N ARG A 784 -17.28 3.83 20.11
CA ARG A 784 -17.36 4.89 19.09
C ARG A 784 -16.02 5.62 19.06
N ASN A 785 -15.49 5.85 17.86
CA ASN A 785 -14.22 6.54 17.66
C ASN A 785 -14.35 8.05 17.90
N THR A 786 -14.62 8.43 19.15
CA THR A 786 -14.71 9.83 19.60
C THR A 786 -13.32 10.40 19.93
N ALA A 787 -13.23 11.72 20.09
CA ALA A 787 -12.00 12.36 20.56
C ALA A 787 -11.58 11.84 21.94
N ASP A 788 -12.53 11.69 22.88
CA ASP A 788 -12.28 11.19 24.22
C ASP A 788 -11.78 9.74 24.22
N PHE A 789 -12.31 8.90 23.33
CA PHE A 789 -11.80 7.54 23.16
C PHE A 789 -10.37 7.53 22.66
N ARG A 790 -10.05 8.37 21.66
CA ARG A 790 -8.67 8.47 21.15
C ARG A 790 -7.71 9.00 22.21
N GLU A 791 -8.14 9.94 23.05
CA GLU A 791 -7.34 10.44 24.15
C GLU A 791 -7.02 9.34 25.18
N MET A 792 -8.01 8.54 25.56
CA MET A 792 -7.79 7.36 26.39
C MET A 792 -6.74 6.42 25.80
N ILE A 793 -6.84 6.08 24.50
CA ILE A 793 -5.87 5.18 23.86
C ILE A 793 -4.47 5.81 23.80
N LYS A 794 -4.37 7.13 23.52
CA LYS A 794 -3.09 7.85 23.56
C LYS A 794 -2.46 7.82 24.95
N HIS A 795 -3.26 8.02 26.00
CA HIS A 795 -2.81 7.90 27.38
C HIS A 795 -2.28 6.50 27.68
N VAL A 796 -3.04 5.47 27.37
CA VAL A 796 -2.67 4.05 27.59
C VAL A 796 -1.37 3.69 26.85
N LEU A 797 -1.23 4.09 25.59
CA LEU A 797 0.00 3.87 24.82
C LEU A 797 1.18 4.66 25.41
N GLY A 798 0.94 5.91 25.85
CA GLY A 798 1.95 6.75 26.51
C GLY A 798 2.49 6.09 27.78
N GLU A 799 1.62 5.62 28.68
CA GLU A 799 2.01 4.90 29.88
C GLU A 799 2.71 3.57 29.57
N PHE A 800 2.23 2.85 28.52
CA PHE A 800 2.86 1.60 28.09
C PHE A 800 4.33 1.79 27.71
N TYR A 801 4.65 2.79 26.92
CA TYR A 801 6.02 3.05 26.48
C TYR A 801 6.94 3.57 27.60
N LYS A 802 6.39 4.07 28.71
CA LYS A 802 7.18 4.42 29.92
C LYS A 802 7.54 3.22 30.77
N ASN A 803 6.79 2.11 30.65
CA ASN A 803 6.98 0.93 31.48
C ASN A 803 8.19 0.12 30.99
N LYS A 804 9.21 -0.01 31.85
CA LYS A 804 10.45 -0.74 31.55
C LYS A 804 10.28 -2.25 31.48
N ASP A 805 9.27 -2.81 32.17
CA ASP A 805 9.04 -4.27 32.23
C ASP A 805 8.59 -4.85 30.91
N TYR A 806 8.00 -4.01 30.04
CA TYR A 806 7.41 -4.41 28.76
C TYR A 806 8.12 -3.84 27.53
N GLN A 807 9.36 -3.36 27.64
CA GLN A 807 10.13 -2.79 26.53
C GLN A 807 10.32 -3.76 25.34
N THR A 808 10.33 -5.08 25.59
CA THR A 808 10.42 -6.11 24.54
C THR A 808 9.10 -6.40 23.85
N VAL A 809 7.98 -5.93 24.40
CA VAL A 809 6.64 -6.10 23.84
C VAL A 809 6.35 -4.97 22.87
N ARG A 810 6.00 -5.32 21.65
CA ARG A 810 5.48 -4.37 20.68
C ARG A 810 3.98 -4.23 20.89
N ILE A 811 3.48 -3.00 20.94
CA ILE A 811 2.06 -2.66 21.04
C ILE A 811 1.65 -1.81 19.83
N TYR A 812 0.42 -1.96 19.38
CA TYR A 812 -0.22 -1.05 18.43
C TYR A 812 -1.72 -0.97 18.73
N ALA A 813 -2.34 0.13 18.33
CA ALA A 813 -3.79 0.28 18.31
C ALA A 813 -4.25 0.53 16.86
N ASP A 814 -5.37 -0.10 16.48
CA ASP A 814 -5.90 -0.06 15.12
C ASP A 814 -7.42 0.12 15.14
N ILE A 815 -7.89 1.25 14.58
CA ILE A 815 -9.31 1.53 14.45
C ILE A 815 -9.86 0.85 13.20
N ASN A 816 -10.94 0.10 13.36
CA ASN A 816 -11.63 -0.65 12.30
C ASN A 816 -10.70 -1.56 11.49
N GLY A 817 -9.61 -2.02 12.17
CA GLY A 817 -8.67 -2.97 11.61
C GLY A 817 -9.25 -4.37 11.46
N ASP A 818 -8.47 -5.24 10.80
CA ASP A 818 -8.81 -6.64 10.65
C ASP A 818 -8.71 -7.38 12.00
N ILE A 819 -9.75 -8.10 12.36
CA ILE A 819 -9.80 -8.82 13.64
C ILE A 819 -9.32 -10.28 13.46
N GLY A 820 -9.42 -10.83 12.26
CA GLY A 820 -9.08 -12.21 11.97
C GLY A 820 -7.57 -12.52 11.91
N LEU A 821 -6.71 -11.51 11.84
CA LEU A 821 -5.25 -11.67 11.64
C LEU A 821 -4.43 -11.71 12.92
#